data_b1fd045de6ee0d692b12285f006b2ec5
#
_entry.id   b1fd045de6ee0d692b12285f006b2ec5
#
_cell.length_a   1.000
_cell.length_b   1.000
_cell.length_c   1.000
_cell.angle_alpha   90.00
_cell.angle_beta   90.00
_cell.angle_gamma   90.00
#
_symmetry.space_group_name_H-M   'P 1'
#
loop_
_entity.id
_entity.type
_entity.pdbx_description
1 polymer ?
#
loop_
_entity_poly.entity_id
_entity_poly.type
_entity_poly.pdbx_seq_one_letter_code
_entity_poly.pdbx_strand_id
1 'polypeptide(L)'
;MENKIEIKRDLAHVDYESGRYQTMKEHSENVANYAAETCSLSELKILVSLIGVFHDVGKLGRENQEDFEKILQYGDDAHKHGLDHSTAGGRLIKELFKEKSVSEFISTVIYLHHGMGDCINLDNGQSLQQQRDEKQIDYDWIKKEFFQIYDKEMLVEYCKKAIQTYKEMEGKINTFHKESEISKRKCGNRYFFMGLYLRIVLSLLIDGDWTDTACFFQDVPLSKRISLEETQKIWNECIENFEQYMSKEIQNDPSNGNVLNTFRQEISDLCRQAADKEQNLYRLTVPTGAGKTLSSLRFALYHAKKTKKQHIIYIAPFNSILIQNAEEIRKAIGKADIVLEHHCNVVCEDGKEERYRKLTETWDSPIIVTTAVQILNTLFSAQKSCIRRMHTLCNSIIIFDEVQAIPVKCMELFNLAVNFLTQFWGTTVVLCSATQPTLAPIKENNICECIEMAGRPEKYANAFKRTDIKDATELYPGGMEIEDLSEFVKEKTEQYQSTLVILNTTACAMNTFQQLKAICPQEYELFHLSNNMCPQHKLDTLKSIKQILNEQSKKIICVSTQVVEAGVNFSFGCVVRSKAGLDNIIQAAGRCNRHKELGRMGTVFIVQMSEKAEKLSHLQEIRNAQAALQKVLEDYKNNSLKFRDTLDSEEAIKAYYLNYYSQLRTNETKFLIDKQTTTIIELLGENKVGQLQYIRRNGEKVKTKLPQAFLTAGQAFEVISNDYKVSVVVPYNDEARELLDKLSQDYLEIEEQKKILKKLQRYTVGISEKRKEKLGNAI
;
A
#
# COMPACT_ATOMS: atom_id res chain seq x y z
N MET A 1 6.40 -23.29 -55.59
CA MET A 1 6.60 -21.82 -55.67
C MET A 1 6.57 -21.33 -54.23
N GLU A 2 7.73 -21.24 -53.64
CA GLU A 2 7.90 -20.64 -52.31
C GLU A 2 7.63 -19.14 -52.42
N ASN A 3 6.53 -18.69 -51.88
CA ASN A 3 6.31 -17.26 -51.67
C ASN A 3 7.40 -16.81 -50.64
N LYS A 4 8.50 -16.26 -51.18
CA LYS A 4 9.41 -15.47 -50.35
C LYS A 4 8.58 -14.28 -49.85
N ILE A 5 8.17 -14.37 -48.59
CA ILE A 5 7.68 -13.22 -47.83
C ILE A 5 8.82 -12.21 -47.85
N GLU A 6 8.61 -11.06 -48.49
CA GLU A 6 9.57 -9.95 -48.46
C GLU A 6 9.57 -9.40 -47.03
N ILE A 7 10.48 -9.88 -46.19
CA ILE A 7 10.53 -9.56 -44.76
C ILE A 7 10.97 -8.10 -44.63
N LYS A 8 10.11 -7.28 -44.08
CA LYS A 8 10.40 -5.88 -43.76
C LYS A 8 11.44 -5.84 -42.64
N ARG A 9 12.48 -5.00 -42.78
CA ARG A 9 13.56 -4.83 -41.78
C ARG A 9 13.21 -3.79 -40.68
N ASP A 10 11.97 -3.76 -40.26
CA ASP A 10 11.49 -2.83 -39.22
C ASP A 10 10.55 -3.53 -38.21
N LEU A 11 10.87 -4.78 -37.88
CA LEU A 11 10.06 -5.62 -36.98
C LEU A 11 10.28 -5.25 -35.50
N ALA A 12 9.21 -5.25 -34.74
CA ALA A 12 9.20 -5.07 -33.28
C ALA A 12 8.78 -6.33 -32.54
N HIS A 13 7.77 -7.04 -33.03
CA HIS A 13 7.28 -8.30 -32.49
C HIS A 13 6.95 -9.28 -33.62
N VAL A 14 7.13 -10.56 -33.33
CA VAL A 14 6.84 -11.65 -34.25
C VAL A 14 6.21 -12.82 -33.49
N ASP A 15 5.23 -13.48 -34.12
CA ASP A 15 4.56 -14.66 -33.58
C ASP A 15 4.70 -15.80 -34.61
N TYR A 16 5.45 -16.82 -34.25
CA TYR A 16 5.74 -17.97 -35.12
C TYR A 16 4.50 -18.79 -35.41
N GLU A 17 3.65 -19.04 -34.41
CA GLU A 17 2.48 -19.91 -34.55
C GLU A 17 1.46 -19.35 -35.56
N SER A 18 1.22 -18.04 -35.49
CA SER A 18 0.27 -17.37 -36.40
C SER A 18 0.93 -16.78 -37.65
N GLY A 19 2.24 -16.66 -37.68
CA GLY A 19 2.99 -15.99 -38.74
C GLY A 19 2.80 -14.46 -38.73
N ARG A 20 2.24 -13.88 -37.71
CA ARG A 20 2.01 -12.43 -37.55
C ARG A 20 3.27 -11.71 -37.16
N TYR A 21 3.34 -10.47 -37.54
CA TYR A 21 4.38 -9.54 -37.04
C TYR A 21 3.80 -8.14 -36.83
N GLN A 22 4.48 -7.37 -36.02
CA GLN A 22 4.21 -5.95 -35.74
C GLN A 22 5.45 -5.15 -36.12
N THR A 23 5.26 -4.04 -36.82
CA THR A 23 6.36 -3.17 -37.19
C THR A 23 6.80 -2.30 -36.01
N MET A 24 8.04 -1.82 -36.04
CA MET A 24 8.58 -0.89 -35.03
C MET A 24 7.75 0.40 -34.95
N LYS A 25 7.25 0.88 -36.09
CA LYS A 25 6.38 2.06 -36.14
C LYS A 25 5.06 1.82 -35.41
N GLU A 26 4.38 0.73 -35.75
CA GLU A 26 3.10 0.36 -35.11
C GLU A 26 3.24 0.20 -33.59
N HIS A 27 4.24 -0.56 -33.15
CA HIS A 27 4.52 -0.75 -31.72
C HIS A 27 4.79 0.57 -31.02
N SER A 28 5.74 1.37 -31.52
CA SER A 28 6.13 2.64 -30.92
C SER A 28 4.98 3.65 -30.84
N GLU A 29 4.17 3.75 -31.92
CA GLU A 29 3.00 4.64 -31.95
C GLU A 29 1.91 4.17 -31.00
N ASN A 30 1.64 2.86 -30.91
CA ASN A 30 0.69 2.29 -29.97
C ASN A 30 1.10 2.58 -28.52
N VAL A 31 2.36 2.32 -28.16
CA VAL A 31 2.89 2.59 -26.83
C VAL A 31 2.84 4.08 -26.50
N ALA A 32 3.26 4.95 -27.44
CA ALA A 32 3.24 6.40 -27.27
C ALA A 32 1.83 6.94 -27.06
N ASN A 33 0.87 6.49 -27.84
CA ASN A 33 -0.52 6.91 -27.77
C ASN A 33 -1.19 6.39 -26.48
N TYR A 34 -1.01 5.12 -26.16
CA TYR A 34 -1.58 4.52 -24.94
C TYR A 34 -1.05 5.21 -23.69
N ALA A 35 0.29 5.40 -23.59
CA ALA A 35 0.90 6.07 -22.45
C ALA A 35 0.46 7.54 -22.33
N ALA A 36 0.31 8.25 -23.44
CA ALA A 36 -0.18 9.63 -23.45
C ALA A 36 -1.68 9.72 -23.08
N GLU A 37 -2.51 8.81 -23.56
CA GLU A 37 -3.94 8.76 -23.17
C GLU A 37 -4.10 8.44 -21.68
N THR A 38 -3.27 7.55 -21.14
CA THR A 38 -3.24 7.16 -19.74
C THR A 38 -2.72 8.28 -18.82
N CYS A 39 -1.88 9.18 -19.34
CA CYS A 39 -1.30 10.28 -18.56
C CYS A 39 -2.39 11.27 -18.12
N SER A 40 -2.56 11.40 -16.80
CA SER A 40 -3.56 12.27 -16.18
C SER A 40 -3.26 13.78 -16.35
N LEU A 41 -1.99 14.15 -16.55
CA LEU A 41 -1.57 15.53 -16.77
C LEU A 41 -1.42 15.81 -18.26
N SER A 42 -2.33 16.65 -18.80
CA SER A 42 -2.35 16.99 -20.21
C SER A 42 -1.06 17.58 -20.74
N GLU A 43 -0.38 18.37 -19.91
CA GLU A 43 0.90 18.99 -20.21
C GLU A 43 2.06 17.97 -20.39
N LEU A 44 1.98 16.80 -19.76
CA LEU A 44 3.02 15.76 -19.86
C LEU A 44 2.83 14.80 -21.04
N LYS A 45 1.70 14.80 -21.70
CA LYS A 45 1.36 13.85 -22.78
C LYS A 45 2.40 13.82 -23.88
N ILE A 46 2.91 15.00 -24.28
CA ILE A 46 3.93 15.10 -25.33
C ILE A 46 5.26 14.46 -24.89
N LEU A 47 5.69 14.70 -23.64
CA LEU A 47 6.91 14.11 -23.09
C LEU A 47 6.77 12.57 -23.04
N VAL A 48 5.65 12.06 -22.56
CA VAL A 48 5.40 10.62 -22.42
C VAL A 48 5.28 9.95 -23.80
N SER A 49 4.57 10.58 -24.75
CA SER A 49 4.46 10.10 -26.11
C SER A 49 5.84 10.02 -26.80
N LEU A 50 6.66 11.05 -26.66
CA LEU A 50 8.02 11.04 -27.20
C LEU A 50 8.85 9.87 -26.64
N ILE A 51 8.78 9.62 -25.34
CA ILE A 51 9.47 8.48 -24.69
C ILE A 51 8.99 7.16 -25.29
N GLY A 52 7.70 7.00 -25.52
CA GLY A 52 7.11 5.81 -26.16
C GLY A 52 7.65 5.59 -27.59
N VAL A 53 7.89 6.66 -28.38
CA VAL A 53 8.48 6.53 -29.72
C VAL A 53 9.94 6.03 -29.66
N PHE A 54 10.69 6.38 -28.62
CA PHE A 54 12.13 6.09 -28.55
C PHE A 54 12.50 4.86 -27.72
N HIS A 55 11.58 4.25 -26.96
CA HIS A 55 11.94 3.26 -25.95
C HIS A 55 12.64 2.01 -26.50
N ASP A 56 12.20 1.51 -27.64
CA ASP A 56 12.62 0.24 -28.23
C ASP A 56 13.36 0.37 -29.58
N VAL A 57 13.85 1.56 -29.89
CA VAL A 57 14.57 1.84 -31.17
C VAL A 57 15.70 0.86 -31.44
N GLY A 58 16.32 0.28 -30.42
CA GLY A 58 17.38 -0.73 -30.58
C GLY A 58 16.91 -2.02 -31.27
N LYS A 59 15.59 -2.31 -31.33
CA LYS A 59 15.05 -3.42 -32.10
C LYS A 59 15.38 -3.32 -33.61
N LEU A 60 15.64 -2.12 -34.14
CA LEU A 60 16.07 -1.91 -35.52
C LEU A 60 17.52 -2.35 -35.81
N GLY A 61 18.28 -2.77 -34.81
CA GLY A 61 19.63 -3.32 -34.98
C GLY A 61 19.63 -4.59 -35.81
N ARG A 62 20.70 -4.77 -36.66
CA ARG A 62 20.78 -5.91 -37.57
C ARG A 62 20.62 -7.26 -36.86
N GLU A 63 21.27 -7.45 -35.71
CA GLU A 63 21.18 -8.69 -34.96
C GLU A 63 19.75 -8.96 -34.46
N ASN A 64 19.03 -7.93 -34.04
CA ASN A 64 17.63 -8.06 -33.62
C ASN A 64 16.71 -8.43 -34.79
N GLN A 65 16.90 -7.77 -35.94
CA GLN A 65 16.10 -8.06 -37.15
C GLN A 65 16.34 -9.46 -37.68
N GLU A 66 17.63 -9.90 -37.71
CA GLU A 66 17.97 -11.29 -38.08
C GLU A 66 17.37 -12.32 -37.11
N ASP A 67 17.28 -11.97 -35.83
CA ASP A 67 16.68 -12.82 -34.81
C ASP A 67 15.16 -12.96 -35.02
N PHE A 68 14.46 -11.86 -35.26
CA PHE A 68 13.02 -11.88 -35.63
C PHE A 68 12.74 -12.70 -36.90
N GLU A 69 13.60 -12.57 -37.93
CA GLU A 69 13.49 -13.39 -39.15
C GLU A 69 13.64 -14.88 -38.83
N LYS A 70 14.58 -15.26 -37.99
CA LYS A 70 14.79 -16.66 -37.58
C LYS A 70 13.60 -17.20 -36.76
N ILE A 71 13.06 -16.40 -35.87
CA ILE A 71 11.86 -16.80 -35.12
C ILE A 71 10.68 -17.06 -36.05
N LEU A 72 10.44 -16.20 -37.03
CA LEU A 72 9.40 -16.40 -38.02
C LEU A 72 9.59 -17.66 -38.89
N GLN A 73 10.84 -18.06 -39.15
CA GLN A 73 11.16 -19.21 -39.97
C GLN A 73 11.24 -20.53 -39.20
N TYR A 74 11.75 -20.52 -37.98
CA TYR A 74 12.18 -21.71 -37.23
C TYR A 74 11.55 -21.83 -35.84
N GLY A 75 10.80 -20.84 -35.37
CA GLY A 75 10.18 -20.79 -34.05
C GLY A 75 11.10 -20.21 -32.96
N ASP A 76 10.55 -20.12 -31.74
CA ASP A 76 11.17 -19.44 -30.62
C ASP A 76 12.50 -20.05 -30.15
N ASP A 77 12.74 -21.35 -30.42
CA ASP A 77 14.01 -22.02 -30.08
C ASP A 77 15.23 -21.42 -30.81
N ALA A 78 14.98 -20.63 -31.86
CA ALA A 78 16.01 -19.92 -32.61
C ALA A 78 16.38 -18.54 -31.99
N HIS A 79 15.68 -18.12 -30.95
CA HIS A 79 15.82 -16.77 -30.35
C HIS A 79 17.14 -16.60 -29.59
N LYS A 80 17.82 -15.50 -29.83
CA LYS A 80 18.97 -15.05 -29.05
C LYS A 80 18.49 -14.18 -27.86
N HIS A 81 18.57 -14.74 -26.67
CA HIS A 81 18.21 -14.00 -25.47
C HIS A 81 19.21 -12.88 -25.14
N GLY A 82 18.70 -11.73 -24.67
CA GLY A 82 19.50 -10.66 -24.09
C GLY A 82 20.02 -9.58 -25.04
N LEU A 83 19.47 -9.49 -26.25
CA LEU A 83 19.77 -8.37 -27.16
C LEU A 83 19.27 -7.05 -26.58
N ASP A 84 20.08 -5.98 -26.76
CA ASP A 84 19.76 -4.67 -26.17
C ASP A 84 18.83 -3.87 -27.08
N HIS A 85 17.69 -3.47 -26.54
CA HIS A 85 16.70 -2.67 -27.27
C HIS A 85 16.69 -1.20 -26.85
N SER A 86 17.10 -0.89 -25.63
CA SER A 86 16.90 0.42 -24.99
C SER A 86 18.08 1.41 -25.18
N THR A 87 19.29 0.92 -25.35
CA THR A 87 20.49 1.77 -25.37
C THR A 87 20.47 2.76 -26.56
N ALA A 88 20.07 2.31 -27.74
CA ALA A 88 20.05 3.15 -28.96
C ALA A 88 19.08 4.33 -28.80
N GLY A 89 17.86 4.08 -28.30
CA GLY A 89 16.85 5.13 -28.11
C GLY A 89 17.33 6.21 -27.15
N GLY A 90 17.92 5.82 -26.01
CA GLY A 90 18.48 6.81 -25.08
C GLY A 90 19.65 7.61 -25.64
N ARG A 91 20.51 7.02 -26.50
CA ARG A 91 21.59 7.74 -27.19
C ARG A 91 21.04 8.73 -28.23
N LEU A 92 20.02 8.34 -29.00
CA LEU A 92 19.35 9.24 -29.96
C LEU A 92 18.76 10.47 -29.24
N ILE A 93 18.13 10.27 -28.11
CA ILE A 93 17.62 11.36 -27.26
C ILE A 93 18.75 12.32 -26.87
N LYS A 94 19.92 11.81 -26.44
CA LYS A 94 21.08 12.66 -26.08
C LYS A 94 21.62 13.48 -27.25
N GLU A 95 21.55 12.96 -28.47
CA GLU A 95 21.92 13.71 -29.69
C GLU A 95 20.89 14.78 -30.05
N LEU A 96 19.60 14.49 -29.92
CA LEU A 96 18.52 15.42 -30.27
C LEU A 96 18.36 16.55 -29.24
N PHE A 97 18.61 16.26 -27.97
CA PHE A 97 18.45 17.20 -26.88
C PHE A 97 19.78 17.80 -26.47
N LYS A 98 19.95 19.11 -26.67
CA LYS A 98 21.15 19.87 -26.17
C LYS A 98 21.08 20.06 -24.64
N GLU A 99 19.89 20.06 -24.06
CA GLU A 99 19.64 20.27 -22.62
C GLU A 99 19.93 18.99 -21.84
N LYS A 100 21.08 18.95 -21.15
CA LYS A 100 21.56 17.76 -20.45
C LYS A 100 20.58 17.18 -19.40
N SER A 101 19.88 18.03 -18.65
CA SER A 101 18.95 17.55 -17.61
C SER A 101 17.75 16.79 -18.20
N VAL A 102 17.21 17.30 -19.31
CA VAL A 102 16.07 16.68 -20.00
C VAL A 102 16.48 15.41 -20.72
N SER A 103 17.59 15.45 -21.45
CA SER A 103 18.12 14.28 -22.16
C SER A 103 18.48 13.14 -21.20
N GLU A 104 19.06 13.46 -20.05
CA GLU A 104 19.36 12.49 -19.01
C GLU A 104 18.09 11.87 -18.41
N PHE A 105 17.06 12.69 -18.11
CA PHE A 105 15.79 12.21 -17.59
C PHE A 105 15.12 11.24 -18.56
N ILE A 106 14.94 11.65 -19.83
CA ILE A 106 14.27 10.83 -20.85
C ILE A 106 15.07 9.55 -21.11
N SER A 107 16.38 9.66 -21.33
CA SER A 107 17.22 8.48 -21.57
C SER A 107 17.23 7.52 -20.37
N THR A 108 17.19 8.02 -19.14
CA THR A 108 17.08 7.18 -17.95
C THR A 108 15.76 6.39 -17.92
N VAL A 109 14.63 7.03 -18.24
CA VAL A 109 13.34 6.32 -18.35
C VAL A 109 13.41 5.20 -19.39
N ILE A 110 13.97 5.51 -20.58
CA ILE A 110 14.17 4.54 -21.65
C ILE A 110 15.06 3.38 -21.20
N TYR A 111 16.18 3.64 -20.53
CA TYR A 111 17.09 2.60 -20.06
C TYR A 111 16.50 1.67 -19.00
N LEU A 112 15.52 2.14 -18.23
CA LEU A 112 14.93 1.45 -17.10
C LEU A 112 13.63 0.71 -17.41
N HIS A 113 13.06 0.79 -18.63
CA HIS A 113 11.75 0.20 -18.90
C HIS A 113 11.73 -1.34 -18.85
N HIS A 114 12.86 -1.98 -19.11
CA HIS A 114 13.00 -3.44 -18.92
C HIS A 114 13.27 -3.87 -17.48
N GLY A 115 13.61 -2.95 -16.58
CA GLY A 115 13.84 -3.22 -15.16
C GLY A 115 14.53 -2.06 -14.48
N MET A 116 14.28 -1.92 -13.17
CA MET A 116 14.94 -0.91 -12.38
C MET A 116 16.46 -1.09 -12.36
N GLY A 117 17.17 0.02 -12.37
CA GLY A 117 18.61 0.13 -12.17
C GLY A 117 18.96 1.31 -11.28
N ASP A 118 20.18 1.39 -10.80
CA ASP A 118 20.70 2.53 -10.08
C ASP A 118 21.28 3.55 -11.06
N CYS A 119 20.89 4.83 -10.92
CA CYS A 119 21.48 5.90 -11.72
C CYS A 119 22.96 6.09 -11.36
N ILE A 120 23.32 5.93 -10.07
CA ILE A 120 24.69 5.76 -9.60
C ILE A 120 24.72 4.54 -8.68
N ASN A 121 25.52 3.55 -9.03
CA ASN A 121 25.67 2.32 -8.26
C ASN A 121 26.45 2.58 -6.97
N LEU A 122 25.97 2.02 -5.85
CA LEU A 122 26.57 2.22 -4.52
C LEU A 122 27.92 1.55 -4.35
N ASP A 123 28.11 0.38 -4.95
CA ASP A 123 29.29 -0.46 -4.70
C ASP A 123 30.51 0.02 -5.50
N ASN A 124 30.29 0.36 -6.78
CA ASN A 124 31.37 0.67 -7.71
C ASN A 124 31.35 2.11 -8.26
N GLY A 125 30.34 2.90 -7.91
CA GLY A 125 30.21 4.29 -8.37
C GLY A 125 30.01 4.48 -9.87
N GLN A 126 29.65 3.41 -10.62
CA GLN A 126 29.37 3.52 -12.04
C GLN A 126 28.02 4.23 -12.28
N SER A 127 27.97 5.19 -13.20
CA SER A 127 26.70 5.78 -13.58
C SER A 127 26.03 5.00 -14.70
N LEU A 128 24.70 4.90 -14.66
CA LEU A 128 23.88 4.27 -15.71
C LEU A 128 24.18 4.91 -17.08
N GLN A 129 24.30 6.23 -17.12
CA GLN A 129 24.58 6.95 -18.35
C GLN A 129 25.93 6.56 -18.97
N GLN A 130 27.00 6.45 -18.16
CA GLN A 130 28.31 6.00 -18.62
C GLN A 130 28.24 4.54 -19.11
N GLN A 131 27.62 3.65 -18.34
CA GLN A 131 27.46 2.27 -18.71
C GLN A 131 26.77 2.08 -20.07
N ARG A 132 25.73 2.88 -20.33
CA ARG A 132 24.99 2.84 -21.60
C ARG A 132 25.75 3.49 -22.74
N ASP A 133 26.53 4.55 -22.47
CA ASP A 133 27.37 5.22 -23.49
C ASP A 133 28.57 4.34 -23.93
N GLU A 134 29.11 3.52 -23.04
CA GLU A 134 30.24 2.61 -23.31
C GLU A 134 29.80 1.30 -24.03
N LYS A 135 28.51 0.98 -24.02
CA LYS A 135 28.01 -0.28 -24.59
C LYS A 135 28.16 -0.31 -26.11
N GLN A 136 28.71 -1.39 -26.65
CA GLN A 136 28.87 -1.57 -28.10
C GLN A 136 27.54 -1.98 -28.72
N ILE A 137 27.04 -1.22 -29.67
CA ILE A 137 25.82 -1.48 -30.45
C ILE A 137 26.03 -0.96 -31.88
N ASP A 138 25.25 -1.43 -32.83
CA ASP A 138 25.26 -0.99 -34.24
C ASP A 138 24.49 0.35 -34.40
N TYR A 139 24.98 1.37 -33.67
CA TYR A 139 24.27 2.63 -33.47
C TYR A 139 24.00 3.42 -34.77
N ASP A 140 24.98 3.49 -35.66
CA ASP A 140 24.85 4.27 -36.91
C ASP A 140 23.81 3.65 -37.86
N TRP A 141 23.74 2.32 -37.90
CA TRP A 141 22.73 1.61 -38.64
C TRP A 141 21.34 1.87 -38.04
N ILE A 142 21.17 1.62 -36.76
CA ILE A 142 19.90 1.82 -36.05
C ILE A 142 19.38 3.25 -36.27
N LYS A 143 20.24 4.25 -36.12
CA LYS A 143 19.92 5.66 -36.34
C LYS A 143 19.44 5.94 -37.77
N LYS A 144 20.10 5.34 -38.76
CA LYS A 144 19.71 5.47 -40.17
C LYS A 144 18.32 4.89 -40.43
N GLU A 145 18.09 3.66 -39.97
CA GLU A 145 16.79 3.00 -40.15
C GLU A 145 15.67 3.74 -39.39
N PHE A 146 15.92 4.24 -38.18
CA PHE A 146 14.95 5.03 -37.41
C PHE A 146 14.50 6.30 -38.17
N PHE A 147 15.43 7.04 -38.78
CA PHE A 147 15.08 8.24 -39.56
C PHE A 147 14.50 7.94 -40.96
N GLN A 148 14.43 6.69 -41.40
CA GLN A 148 13.60 6.28 -42.54
C GLN A 148 12.13 6.13 -42.11
N ILE A 149 11.87 5.78 -40.84
CA ILE A 149 10.52 5.60 -40.28
C ILE A 149 9.94 6.94 -39.82
N TYR A 150 10.76 7.78 -39.17
CA TYR A 150 10.33 9.03 -38.54
C TYR A 150 11.01 10.25 -39.13
N ASP A 151 10.23 11.28 -39.42
CA ASP A 151 10.75 12.56 -39.88
C ASP A 151 11.51 13.29 -38.77
N LYS A 152 12.75 13.65 -39.07
CA LYS A 152 13.66 14.28 -38.10
C LYS A 152 13.21 15.68 -37.65
N GLU A 153 12.65 16.49 -38.58
CA GLU A 153 12.21 17.85 -38.27
C GLU A 153 11.01 17.84 -37.35
N MET A 154 10.06 16.93 -37.61
CA MET A 154 8.92 16.69 -36.75
C MET A 154 9.37 16.27 -35.33
N LEU A 155 10.29 15.31 -35.20
CA LEU A 155 10.81 14.89 -33.90
C LEU A 155 11.49 16.01 -33.15
N VAL A 156 12.25 16.89 -33.82
CA VAL A 156 12.88 18.07 -33.19
C VAL A 156 11.84 19.04 -32.62
N GLU A 157 10.70 19.21 -33.30
CA GLU A 157 9.60 20.03 -32.79
C GLU A 157 8.96 19.40 -31.53
N TYR A 158 8.74 18.09 -31.55
CA TYR A 158 8.28 17.36 -30.35
C TYR A 158 9.27 17.47 -29.20
N CYS A 159 10.59 17.38 -29.46
CA CYS A 159 11.62 17.56 -28.46
C CYS A 159 11.56 18.94 -27.80
N LYS A 160 11.34 20.01 -28.57
CA LYS A 160 11.20 21.38 -28.00
C LYS A 160 10.06 21.49 -27.02
N LYS A 161 8.89 20.91 -27.36
CA LYS A 161 7.72 20.89 -26.49
C LYS A 161 7.96 20.04 -25.23
N ALA A 162 8.61 18.88 -25.37
CA ALA A 162 8.96 18.02 -24.23
C ALA A 162 9.95 18.68 -23.28
N ILE A 163 10.91 19.48 -23.79
CA ILE A 163 11.82 20.30 -22.96
C ILE A 163 11.03 21.27 -22.09
N GLN A 164 10.10 22.00 -22.69
CA GLN A 164 9.29 22.98 -21.95
C GLN A 164 8.50 22.29 -20.83
N THR A 165 7.81 21.21 -21.16
CA THR A 165 7.02 20.44 -20.20
C THR A 165 7.85 19.90 -19.02
N TYR A 166 9.03 19.35 -19.31
CA TYR A 166 9.93 18.88 -18.25
C TYR A 166 10.38 20.04 -17.35
N LYS A 167 10.81 21.18 -17.94
CA LYS A 167 11.28 22.35 -17.20
C LYS A 167 10.19 22.95 -16.31
N GLU A 168 8.95 22.96 -16.77
CA GLU A 168 7.81 23.41 -15.97
C GLU A 168 7.60 22.55 -14.72
N MET A 169 7.64 21.22 -14.85
CA MET A 169 7.53 20.31 -13.72
C MET A 169 8.75 20.43 -12.78
N GLU A 170 9.98 20.45 -13.32
CA GLU A 170 11.19 20.67 -12.52
C GLU A 170 11.12 22.01 -11.78
N GLY A 171 10.63 23.06 -12.42
CA GLY A 171 10.43 24.37 -11.83
C GLY A 171 9.44 24.36 -10.67
N LYS A 172 8.29 23.71 -10.85
CA LYS A 172 7.28 23.51 -9.77
C LYS A 172 7.90 22.80 -8.57
N ILE A 173 8.64 21.70 -8.78
CA ILE A 173 9.31 20.94 -7.72
C ILE A 173 10.36 21.78 -6.99
N ASN A 174 11.20 22.53 -7.73
CA ASN A 174 12.21 23.39 -7.14
C ASN A 174 11.61 24.53 -6.32
N THR A 175 10.54 25.15 -6.80
CA THR A 175 9.83 26.23 -6.10
C THR A 175 9.23 25.70 -4.80
N PHE A 176 8.50 24.60 -4.86
CA PHE A 176 7.91 23.99 -3.67
C PHE A 176 8.97 23.62 -2.62
N HIS A 177 10.10 23.03 -3.04
CA HIS A 177 11.19 22.72 -2.12
C HIS A 177 11.73 23.96 -1.42
N LYS A 178 12.01 25.05 -2.17
CA LYS A 178 12.49 26.31 -1.60
C LYS A 178 11.50 26.95 -0.63
N GLU A 179 10.22 26.99 -0.97
CA GLU A 179 9.15 27.51 -0.11
C GLU A 179 9.01 26.68 1.19
N SER A 180 9.15 25.38 1.07
CA SER A 180 9.15 24.46 2.21
C SER A 180 10.30 24.73 3.18
N GLU A 181 11.50 25.02 2.68
CA GLU A 181 12.67 25.38 3.49
C GLU A 181 12.54 26.78 4.13
N ILE A 182 12.08 27.77 3.37
CA ILE A 182 11.87 29.14 3.86
C ILE A 182 10.82 29.17 4.98
N SER A 183 9.71 28.46 4.79
CA SER A 183 8.63 28.35 5.78
C SER A 183 8.99 27.47 6.98
N LYS A 184 10.13 26.82 6.98
CA LYS A 184 10.59 25.82 7.98
C LYS A 184 9.63 24.63 8.15
N ARG A 185 8.69 24.42 7.22
CA ARG A 185 7.75 23.28 7.24
C ARG A 185 8.46 21.98 6.89
N LYS A 186 9.57 22.03 6.11
CA LYS A 186 10.37 20.88 5.71
C LYS A 186 9.54 19.74 5.10
N CYS A 187 8.61 20.07 4.21
CA CYS A 187 7.72 19.11 3.54
C CYS A 187 8.12 18.79 2.10
N GLY A 188 9.25 19.34 1.60
CA GLY A 188 9.74 19.17 0.26
C GLY A 188 11.15 18.61 0.19
N ASN A 189 11.38 17.65 -0.73
CA ASN A 189 12.70 17.10 -1.03
C ASN A 189 12.88 17.01 -2.56
N ARG A 190 13.69 17.89 -3.12
CA ARG A 190 13.86 18.04 -4.57
C ARG A 190 14.28 16.74 -5.26
N TYR A 191 15.35 16.11 -4.79
CA TYR A 191 15.90 14.91 -5.45
C TYR A 191 14.93 13.74 -5.36
N PHE A 192 14.29 13.57 -4.21
CA PHE A 192 13.29 12.55 -4.00
C PHE A 192 12.07 12.73 -4.91
N PHE A 193 11.60 13.98 -5.05
CA PHE A 193 10.48 14.30 -5.95
C PHE A 193 10.83 14.12 -7.42
N MET A 194 12.03 14.46 -7.83
CA MET A 194 12.50 14.17 -9.19
C MET A 194 12.58 12.65 -9.45
N GLY A 195 12.98 11.88 -8.45
CA GLY A 195 12.97 10.41 -8.52
C GLY A 195 11.56 9.83 -8.65
N LEU A 196 10.58 10.34 -7.89
CA LEU A 196 9.18 9.93 -8.03
C LEU A 196 8.57 10.36 -9.38
N TYR A 197 8.93 11.55 -9.88
CA TYR A 197 8.53 12.00 -11.21
C TYR A 197 9.00 11.02 -12.29
N LEU A 198 10.27 10.63 -12.25
CA LEU A 198 10.83 9.64 -13.15
C LEU A 198 10.07 8.32 -13.07
N ARG A 199 9.78 7.82 -11.87
CA ARG A 199 9.05 6.56 -11.66
C ARG A 199 7.63 6.59 -12.21
N ILE A 200 6.90 7.71 -12.12
CA ILE A 200 5.56 7.82 -12.72
C ILE A 200 5.65 7.82 -14.25
N VAL A 201 6.59 8.54 -14.84
CA VAL A 201 6.79 8.54 -16.30
C VAL A 201 7.19 7.13 -16.78
N LEU A 202 8.07 6.46 -16.04
CA LEU A 202 8.44 5.06 -16.30
C LEU A 202 7.25 4.12 -16.16
N SER A 203 6.37 4.33 -15.19
CA SER A 203 5.13 3.57 -15.00
C SER A 203 4.22 3.65 -16.22
N LEU A 204 4.04 4.84 -16.78
CA LEU A 204 3.25 5.07 -18.00
C LEU A 204 3.85 4.33 -19.21
N LEU A 205 5.17 4.38 -19.36
CA LEU A 205 5.87 3.67 -20.45
C LEU A 205 5.72 2.16 -20.32
N ILE A 206 6.01 1.60 -19.14
CA ILE A 206 5.92 0.14 -18.90
C ILE A 206 4.49 -0.36 -19.11
N ASP A 207 3.47 0.42 -18.69
CA ASP A 207 2.08 0.00 -18.89
C ASP A 207 1.69 0.01 -20.37
N GLY A 208 2.15 1.01 -21.14
CA GLY A 208 1.93 1.06 -22.59
C GLY A 208 2.61 -0.09 -23.32
N ASP A 209 3.89 -0.32 -23.08
CA ASP A 209 4.70 -1.37 -23.69
C ASP A 209 4.13 -2.77 -23.39
N TRP A 210 3.87 -3.09 -22.13
CA TRP A 210 3.32 -4.40 -21.75
C TRP A 210 1.90 -4.62 -22.26
N THR A 211 1.10 -3.57 -22.36
CA THR A 211 -0.27 -3.69 -22.85
C THR A 211 -0.27 -3.93 -24.36
N ASP A 212 0.51 -3.18 -25.15
CA ASP A 212 0.60 -3.38 -26.60
C ASP A 212 1.19 -4.76 -26.93
N THR A 213 2.29 -5.15 -26.27
CA THR A 213 2.91 -6.47 -26.43
C THR A 213 1.93 -7.60 -26.11
N ALA A 214 1.20 -7.51 -25.01
CA ALA A 214 0.21 -8.54 -24.65
C ALA A 214 -0.96 -8.60 -25.65
N CYS A 215 -1.43 -7.46 -26.14
CA CYS A 215 -2.49 -7.42 -27.15
C CYS A 215 -2.05 -8.02 -28.48
N PHE A 216 -0.79 -7.79 -28.89
CA PHE A 216 -0.22 -8.40 -30.09
C PHE A 216 -0.22 -9.93 -29.98
N PHE A 217 0.33 -10.52 -28.90
CA PHE A 217 0.40 -11.97 -28.76
C PHE A 217 -0.98 -12.64 -28.52
N GLN A 218 -1.93 -11.94 -27.89
CA GLN A 218 -3.28 -12.45 -27.68
C GLN A 218 -4.22 -12.24 -28.87
N ASP A 219 -3.77 -11.61 -29.94
CA ASP A 219 -4.59 -11.25 -31.12
C ASP A 219 -5.86 -10.46 -30.79
N VAL A 220 -5.72 -9.51 -29.91
CA VAL A 220 -6.81 -8.64 -29.50
C VAL A 220 -6.48 -7.17 -29.76
N PRO A 221 -7.47 -6.34 -30.11
CA PRO A 221 -7.23 -4.92 -30.29
C PRO A 221 -6.77 -4.28 -28.98
N LEU A 222 -5.94 -3.25 -29.09
CA LEU A 222 -5.47 -2.48 -27.94
C LEU A 222 -6.69 -1.93 -27.17
N SER A 223 -6.90 -2.45 -25.97
CA SER A 223 -8.05 -2.06 -25.14
C SER A 223 -7.84 -0.65 -24.60
N LYS A 224 -8.79 0.24 -24.87
CA LYS A 224 -8.80 1.57 -24.27
C LYS A 224 -9.14 1.48 -22.79
N ARG A 225 -8.51 2.31 -21.99
CA ARG A 225 -8.92 2.53 -20.59
C ARG A 225 -10.27 3.23 -20.54
N ILE A 226 -10.96 3.09 -19.42
CA ILE A 226 -12.20 3.80 -19.14
C ILE A 226 -11.94 5.30 -19.30
N SER A 227 -12.67 5.95 -20.19
CA SER A 227 -12.51 7.38 -20.46
C SER A 227 -12.96 8.22 -19.26
N LEU A 228 -12.49 9.45 -19.18
CA LEU A 228 -12.92 10.39 -18.14
C LEU A 228 -14.44 10.62 -18.17
N GLU A 229 -15.05 10.65 -19.35
CA GLU A 229 -16.51 10.83 -19.49
C GLU A 229 -17.29 9.61 -18.97
N GLU A 230 -16.83 8.41 -19.28
CA GLU A 230 -17.42 7.18 -18.74
C GLU A 230 -17.26 7.11 -17.22
N THR A 231 -16.08 7.45 -16.71
CA THR A 231 -15.83 7.53 -15.24
C THR A 231 -16.78 8.51 -14.58
N GLN A 232 -17.05 9.67 -15.19
CA GLN A 232 -18.03 10.65 -14.63
C GLN A 232 -19.47 10.11 -14.61
N LYS A 233 -19.88 9.29 -15.58
CA LYS A 233 -21.17 8.59 -15.55
C LYS A 233 -21.21 7.57 -14.40
N ILE A 234 -20.14 6.82 -14.20
CA ILE A 234 -20.01 5.87 -13.09
C ILE A 234 -20.16 6.58 -11.75
N TRP A 235 -19.50 7.75 -11.55
CA TRP A 235 -19.63 8.50 -10.30
C TRP A 235 -21.05 9.00 -10.06
N ASN A 236 -21.78 9.44 -11.09
CA ASN A 236 -23.18 9.83 -10.95
C ASN A 236 -24.05 8.67 -10.45
N GLU A 237 -23.96 7.52 -11.07
CA GLU A 237 -24.72 6.32 -10.69
C GLU A 237 -24.34 5.84 -9.27
N CYS A 238 -23.03 5.85 -8.93
CA CYS A 238 -22.58 5.51 -7.58
C CYS A 238 -23.13 6.47 -6.52
N ILE A 239 -23.21 7.79 -6.81
CA ILE A 239 -23.77 8.77 -5.89
C ILE A 239 -25.27 8.51 -5.67
N GLU A 240 -26.03 8.28 -6.74
CA GLU A 240 -27.46 7.99 -6.64
C GLU A 240 -27.74 6.75 -5.80
N ASN A 241 -27.02 5.66 -6.07
CA ASN A 241 -27.14 4.42 -5.31
C ASN A 241 -26.73 4.60 -3.84
N PHE A 242 -25.63 5.33 -3.59
CA PHE A 242 -25.13 5.60 -2.25
C PHE A 242 -26.15 6.38 -1.41
N GLU A 243 -26.74 7.46 -1.94
CA GLU A 243 -27.74 8.25 -1.21
C GLU A 243 -29.03 7.43 -0.95
N GLN A 244 -29.43 6.55 -1.88
CA GLN A 244 -30.53 5.60 -1.66
C GLN A 244 -30.19 4.60 -0.55
N TYR A 245 -28.97 4.04 -0.55
CA TYR A 245 -28.50 3.14 0.48
C TYR A 245 -28.52 3.80 1.85
N MET A 246 -27.95 5.01 1.97
CA MET A 246 -27.94 5.76 3.23
C MET A 246 -29.35 6.06 3.76
N SER A 247 -30.28 6.42 2.87
CA SER A 247 -31.66 6.69 3.24
C SER A 247 -32.36 5.45 3.79
N LYS A 248 -32.12 4.28 3.19
CA LYS A 248 -32.67 2.99 3.66
C LYS A 248 -32.07 2.54 5.00
N GLU A 249 -30.75 2.67 5.16
CA GLU A 249 -30.08 2.33 6.42
C GLU A 249 -30.60 3.19 7.59
N ILE A 250 -30.82 4.50 7.36
CA ILE A 250 -31.39 5.40 8.37
C ILE A 250 -32.84 5.00 8.72
N GLN A 251 -33.66 4.62 7.73
CA GLN A 251 -35.06 4.20 7.95
C GLN A 251 -35.18 2.87 8.65
N ASN A 252 -34.28 1.92 8.34
CA ASN A 252 -34.32 0.54 8.86
C ASN A 252 -33.59 0.36 10.20
N ASP A 253 -32.86 1.39 10.69
CA ASP A 253 -32.16 1.30 11.97
C ASP A 253 -33.18 1.30 13.14
N PRO A 254 -33.28 0.22 13.93
CA PRO A 254 -34.19 0.14 15.09
C PRO A 254 -33.94 1.24 16.13
N SER A 255 -32.74 1.85 16.08
CA SER A 255 -32.34 2.97 16.92
C SER A 255 -32.59 4.34 16.25
N ASN A 256 -33.50 4.40 15.28
CA ASN A 256 -33.86 5.65 14.59
C ASN A 256 -34.35 6.68 15.63
N GLY A 257 -33.64 7.84 15.72
CA GLY A 257 -33.80 8.82 16.79
C GLY A 257 -32.72 8.76 17.89
N ASN A 258 -31.81 7.78 17.87
CA ASN A 258 -30.65 7.75 18.75
C ASN A 258 -29.70 8.92 18.43
N VAL A 259 -29.26 9.60 19.47
CA VAL A 259 -28.30 10.71 19.39
C VAL A 259 -27.03 10.36 18.57
N LEU A 260 -26.59 9.09 18.63
CA LEU A 260 -25.43 8.63 17.85
C LEU A 260 -25.65 8.68 16.33
N ASN A 261 -26.86 8.33 15.86
CA ASN A 261 -27.19 8.38 14.44
C ASN A 261 -27.27 9.82 13.92
N THR A 262 -27.74 10.75 14.74
CA THR A 262 -27.71 12.17 14.43
C THR A 262 -26.26 12.66 14.23
N PHE A 263 -25.34 12.26 15.11
CA PHE A 263 -23.92 12.60 14.95
C PHE A 263 -23.24 11.92 13.74
N ARG A 264 -23.59 10.67 13.44
CA ARG A 264 -23.11 9.99 12.21
C ARG A 264 -23.57 10.73 10.96
N GLN A 265 -24.82 11.14 10.94
CA GLN A 265 -25.36 11.92 9.82
C GLN A 265 -24.67 13.28 9.70
N GLU A 266 -24.48 14.00 10.81
CA GLU A 266 -23.75 15.28 10.83
C GLU A 266 -22.32 15.14 10.27
N ILE A 267 -21.58 14.11 10.71
CA ILE A 267 -20.23 13.82 10.20
C ILE A 267 -20.27 13.53 8.68
N SER A 268 -21.23 12.72 8.25
CA SER A 268 -21.41 12.41 6.83
C SER A 268 -21.72 13.65 5.99
N ASP A 269 -22.55 14.56 6.51
CA ASP A 269 -22.89 15.82 5.83
C ASP A 269 -21.72 16.80 5.79
N LEU A 270 -20.90 16.88 6.85
CA LEU A 270 -19.68 17.65 6.85
C LEU A 270 -18.66 17.12 5.83
N CYS A 271 -18.52 15.80 5.73
CA CYS A 271 -17.70 15.16 4.70
C CYS A 271 -18.21 15.48 3.30
N ARG A 272 -19.54 15.44 3.08
CA ARG A 272 -20.14 15.85 1.81
C ARG A 272 -19.85 17.31 1.48
N GLN A 273 -19.97 18.23 2.43
CA GLN A 273 -19.65 19.65 2.26
C GLN A 273 -18.16 19.88 1.98
N ALA A 274 -17.26 19.11 2.65
CA ALA A 274 -15.83 19.19 2.40
C ALA A 274 -15.46 18.81 0.96
N ALA A 275 -16.24 17.94 0.30
CA ALA A 275 -16.03 17.52 -1.09
C ALA A 275 -16.12 18.70 -2.09
N ASP A 276 -16.73 19.80 -1.70
CA ASP A 276 -16.86 21.00 -2.54
C ASP A 276 -15.64 21.95 -2.46
N LYS A 277 -14.66 21.67 -1.59
CA LYS A 277 -13.44 22.47 -1.46
C LYS A 277 -12.37 22.03 -2.48
N GLU A 278 -11.58 22.99 -2.96
CA GLU A 278 -10.47 22.74 -3.91
C GLU A 278 -9.15 22.53 -3.19
N GLN A 279 -9.10 21.50 -2.36
CA GLN A 279 -7.89 21.09 -1.64
C GLN A 279 -7.55 19.64 -1.99
N ASN A 280 -6.30 19.27 -1.79
CA ASN A 280 -5.83 17.91 -2.13
C ASN A 280 -5.44 17.07 -0.90
N LEU A 281 -5.45 17.63 0.32
CA LEU A 281 -5.06 16.90 1.52
C LEU A 281 -6.05 17.17 2.66
N TYR A 282 -6.73 16.10 3.07
CA TYR A 282 -7.77 16.12 4.10
C TYR A 282 -7.46 15.14 5.22
N ARG A 283 -8.05 15.39 6.37
CA ARG A 283 -8.10 14.42 7.46
C ARG A 283 -9.53 14.28 7.98
N LEU A 284 -9.84 13.08 8.45
CA LEU A 284 -11.10 12.76 9.11
C LEU A 284 -10.80 12.18 10.49
N THR A 285 -10.93 13.00 11.52
CA THR A 285 -10.66 12.63 12.92
C THR A 285 -11.99 12.38 13.62
N VAL A 286 -12.41 11.13 13.73
CA VAL A 286 -13.66 10.75 14.38
C VAL A 286 -13.52 9.44 15.15
N PRO A 287 -14.25 9.25 16.26
CA PRO A 287 -14.17 8.05 17.08
C PRO A 287 -14.50 6.76 16.32
N THR A 288 -14.09 5.63 16.88
CA THR A 288 -14.51 4.32 16.36
C THR A 288 -16.03 4.16 16.43
N GLY A 289 -16.66 3.70 15.34
CA GLY A 289 -18.12 3.56 15.24
C GLY A 289 -18.87 4.81 14.80
N ALA A 290 -18.16 5.91 14.50
CA ALA A 290 -18.77 7.15 13.99
C ALA A 290 -19.06 7.14 12.47
N GLY A 291 -18.92 5.99 11.77
CA GLY A 291 -19.24 5.87 10.35
C GLY A 291 -18.13 6.34 9.40
N LYS A 292 -16.85 6.22 9.79
CA LYS A 292 -15.68 6.65 8.98
C LYS A 292 -15.74 6.16 7.53
N THR A 293 -15.98 4.86 7.30
CA THR A 293 -15.97 4.24 5.97
C THR A 293 -16.96 4.90 5.03
N LEU A 294 -18.23 4.97 5.43
CA LEU A 294 -19.28 5.55 4.59
C LEU A 294 -19.14 7.07 4.44
N SER A 295 -18.75 7.79 5.49
CA SER A 295 -18.56 9.25 5.42
C SER A 295 -17.39 9.64 4.50
N SER A 296 -16.26 8.91 4.56
CA SER A 296 -15.12 9.13 3.66
C SER A 296 -15.43 8.69 2.23
N LEU A 297 -16.21 7.62 2.03
CA LEU A 297 -16.69 7.22 0.71
C LEU A 297 -17.62 8.27 0.10
N ARG A 298 -18.57 8.82 0.89
CA ARG A 298 -19.45 9.92 0.44
C ARG A 298 -18.64 11.13 -0.02
N PHE A 299 -17.68 11.57 0.80
CA PHE A 299 -16.73 12.59 0.39
C PHE A 299 -16.07 12.24 -0.96
N ALA A 300 -15.50 11.04 -1.07
CA ALA A 300 -14.76 10.64 -2.26
C ALA A 300 -15.62 10.64 -3.52
N LEU A 301 -16.83 10.09 -3.48
CA LEU A 301 -17.74 10.06 -4.63
C LEU A 301 -18.07 11.46 -5.15
N TYR A 302 -18.45 12.37 -4.24
CA TYR A 302 -18.78 13.74 -4.62
C TYR A 302 -17.56 14.54 -5.07
N HIS A 303 -16.42 14.36 -4.41
CA HIS A 303 -15.17 15.03 -4.78
C HIS A 303 -14.62 14.50 -6.12
N ALA A 304 -14.73 13.17 -6.38
CA ALA A 304 -14.36 12.56 -7.65
C ALA A 304 -15.18 13.14 -8.81
N LYS A 305 -16.48 13.26 -8.63
CA LYS A 305 -17.35 13.90 -9.62
C LYS A 305 -16.95 15.36 -9.87
N LYS A 306 -16.80 16.16 -8.82
CA LYS A 306 -16.48 17.58 -8.94
C LYS A 306 -15.12 17.86 -9.57
N THR A 307 -14.09 17.13 -9.13
CA THR A 307 -12.69 17.34 -9.53
C THR A 307 -12.23 16.42 -10.66
N LYS A 308 -13.15 15.68 -11.27
CA LYS A 308 -12.92 14.78 -12.40
C LYS A 308 -11.81 13.74 -12.13
N LYS A 309 -11.85 13.08 -10.97
CA LYS A 309 -10.91 12.00 -10.64
C LYS A 309 -11.27 10.72 -11.36
N GLN A 310 -10.23 9.94 -11.69
CA GLN A 310 -10.37 8.67 -12.40
C GLN A 310 -10.59 7.49 -11.45
N HIS A 311 -9.95 7.49 -10.28
CA HIS A 311 -9.99 6.36 -9.34
C HIS A 311 -10.26 6.83 -7.91
N ILE A 312 -10.92 5.94 -7.14
CA ILE A 312 -11.01 6.01 -5.69
C ILE A 312 -10.27 4.80 -5.13
N ILE A 313 -9.21 5.03 -4.35
CA ILE A 313 -8.37 3.97 -3.76
C ILE A 313 -8.59 3.98 -2.25
N TYR A 314 -9.23 2.94 -1.72
CA TYR A 314 -9.48 2.76 -0.30
C TYR A 314 -8.45 1.83 0.31
N ILE A 315 -7.71 2.31 1.29
CA ILE A 315 -6.60 1.60 1.91
C ILE A 315 -6.97 1.22 3.33
N ALA A 316 -7.03 -0.09 3.59
CA ALA A 316 -7.23 -0.65 4.92
C ALA A 316 -5.91 -1.19 5.51
N PRO A 317 -5.71 -1.12 6.84
CA PRO A 317 -4.47 -1.57 7.45
C PRO A 317 -4.29 -3.09 7.42
N PHE A 318 -5.39 -3.87 7.49
CA PHE A 318 -5.38 -5.32 7.59
C PHE A 318 -6.40 -5.96 6.64
N ASN A 319 -6.11 -7.19 6.18
CA ASN A 319 -6.94 -7.91 5.22
C ASN A 319 -8.39 -8.14 5.72
N SER A 320 -8.59 -8.38 7.02
CA SER A 320 -9.93 -8.59 7.59
C SER A 320 -10.81 -7.34 7.49
N ILE A 321 -10.23 -6.15 7.74
CA ILE A 321 -10.93 -4.87 7.57
C ILE A 321 -11.19 -4.62 6.09
N LEU A 322 -10.22 -4.95 5.24
CA LEU A 322 -10.31 -4.73 3.82
C LEU A 322 -11.51 -5.45 3.21
N ILE A 323 -11.67 -6.75 3.51
CA ILE A 323 -12.80 -7.57 3.04
C ILE A 323 -14.13 -6.96 3.50
N GLN A 324 -14.23 -6.60 4.78
CA GLN A 324 -15.44 -5.97 5.33
C GLN A 324 -15.75 -4.62 4.66
N ASN A 325 -14.74 -3.76 4.51
CA ASN A 325 -14.93 -2.46 3.87
C ASN A 325 -15.27 -2.59 2.38
N ALA A 326 -14.68 -3.56 1.67
CA ALA A 326 -15.01 -3.82 0.28
C ALA A 326 -16.46 -4.29 0.10
N GLU A 327 -16.95 -5.15 0.98
CA GLU A 327 -18.36 -5.57 0.98
C GLU A 327 -19.31 -4.40 1.29
N GLU A 328 -18.96 -3.56 2.27
CA GLU A 328 -19.74 -2.36 2.62
C GLU A 328 -19.77 -1.36 1.48
N ILE A 329 -18.62 -1.10 0.84
CA ILE A 329 -18.51 -0.23 -0.34
C ILE A 329 -19.38 -0.77 -1.48
N ARG A 330 -19.30 -2.07 -1.83
CA ARG A 330 -20.11 -2.69 -2.89
C ARG A 330 -21.61 -2.55 -2.63
N LYS A 331 -22.04 -2.77 -1.40
CA LYS A 331 -23.45 -2.60 -0.99
C LYS A 331 -23.89 -1.14 -1.12
N ALA A 332 -23.05 -0.21 -0.67
CA ALA A 332 -23.38 1.21 -0.68
C ALA A 332 -23.47 1.79 -2.09
N ILE A 333 -22.61 1.39 -3.02
CA ILE A 333 -22.62 1.90 -4.41
C ILE A 333 -23.49 1.09 -5.36
N GLY A 334 -23.95 -0.11 -4.96
CA GLY A 334 -24.79 -1.00 -5.77
C GLY A 334 -24.14 -1.55 -7.05
N LYS A 335 -22.80 -1.45 -7.19
CA LYS A 335 -22.01 -1.90 -8.35
C LYS A 335 -20.79 -2.69 -7.89
N ALA A 336 -20.90 -4.01 -7.90
CA ALA A 336 -19.81 -4.87 -7.42
C ALA A 336 -18.66 -5.00 -8.44
N ASP A 337 -18.95 -4.91 -9.72
CA ASP A 337 -18.05 -5.15 -10.85
C ASP A 337 -16.96 -4.08 -11.03
N ILE A 338 -17.19 -2.87 -10.50
CA ILE A 338 -16.21 -1.76 -10.54
C ILE A 338 -15.30 -1.68 -9.33
N VAL A 339 -15.44 -2.61 -8.35
CA VAL A 339 -14.64 -2.66 -7.12
C VAL A 339 -13.61 -3.77 -7.19
N LEU A 340 -12.36 -3.40 -7.40
CA LEU A 340 -11.22 -4.31 -7.36
C LEU A 340 -10.71 -4.46 -5.93
N GLU A 341 -10.69 -5.69 -5.40
CA GLU A 341 -9.93 -6.02 -4.18
C GLU A 341 -8.53 -6.49 -4.55
N HIS A 342 -7.49 -5.92 -3.92
CA HIS A 342 -6.12 -6.34 -4.13
C HIS A 342 -5.38 -6.58 -2.81
N HIS A 343 -5.33 -7.84 -2.40
CA HIS A 343 -4.58 -8.31 -1.23
C HIS A 343 -4.20 -9.80 -1.39
N CYS A 344 -3.33 -10.31 -0.51
CA CYS A 344 -2.79 -11.67 -0.63
C CYS A 344 -3.82 -12.80 -0.47
N ASN A 345 -4.99 -12.54 0.10
CA ASN A 345 -5.99 -13.58 0.41
C ASN A 345 -7.14 -13.66 -0.60
N VAL A 346 -7.09 -12.93 -1.72
CA VAL A 346 -8.16 -12.99 -2.74
C VAL A 346 -8.08 -14.32 -3.48
N VAL A 347 -9.18 -15.06 -3.44
CA VAL A 347 -9.40 -16.25 -4.27
C VAL A 347 -10.34 -15.86 -5.38
N CYS A 348 -9.87 -15.95 -6.62
CA CYS A 348 -10.71 -15.68 -7.79
C CYS A 348 -11.65 -16.85 -8.05
N GLU A 349 -12.80 -16.55 -8.61
CA GLU A 349 -13.68 -17.56 -9.20
C GLU A 349 -13.00 -18.21 -10.40
N ASP A 350 -13.27 -19.50 -10.64
CA ASP A 350 -12.73 -20.24 -11.76
C ASP A 350 -13.02 -19.51 -13.09
N GLY A 351 -11.99 -19.32 -13.92
CA GLY A 351 -12.07 -18.64 -15.21
C GLY A 351 -11.97 -17.10 -15.17
N LYS A 352 -11.83 -16.49 -14.00
CA LYS A 352 -11.63 -15.03 -13.85
C LYS A 352 -10.20 -14.63 -13.43
N GLU A 353 -9.29 -15.60 -13.32
CA GLU A 353 -7.93 -15.38 -12.80
C GLU A 353 -7.11 -14.43 -13.66
N GLU A 354 -7.18 -14.59 -14.98
CA GLU A 354 -6.40 -13.76 -15.91
C GLU A 354 -6.86 -12.30 -15.89
N ARG A 355 -8.19 -12.08 -15.91
CA ARG A 355 -8.76 -10.74 -15.76
C ARG A 355 -8.35 -10.10 -14.43
N TYR A 356 -8.42 -10.86 -13.32
CA TYR A 356 -8.02 -10.38 -12.01
C TYR A 356 -6.53 -10.03 -11.97
N ARG A 357 -5.64 -10.89 -12.52
CA ARG A 357 -4.22 -10.62 -12.61
C ARG A 357 -3.94 -9.34 -13.38
N LYS A 358 -4.56 -9.16 -14.56
CA LYS A 358 -4.44 -7.94 -15.37
C LYS A 358 -4.87 -6.71 -14.55
N LEU A 359 -6.02 -6.76 -13.89
CA LEU A 359 -6.52 -5.64 -13.08
C LEU A 359 -5.62 -5.32 -11.87
N THR A 360 -5.02 -6.32 -11.22
CA THR A 360 -4.12 -6.09 -10.07
C THR A 360 -2.76 -5.56 -10.48
N GLU A 361 -2.31 -5.86 -11.70
CA GLU A 361 -1.08 -5.32 -12.27
C GLU A 361 -1.22 -3.88 -12.76
N THR A 362 -2.39 -3.49 -13.23
CA THR A 362 -2.66 -2.15 -13.79
C THR A 362 -3.43 -1.22 -12.86
N TRP A 363 -4.21 -1.78 -11.92
CA TRP A 363 -5.20 -1.06 -11.12
C TRP A 363 -6.22 -0.27 -11.97
N ASP A 364 -6.55 -0.80 -13.15
CA ASP A 364 -7.51 -0.19 -14.06
C ASP A 364 -8.96 -0.53 -13.63
N SER A 365 -9.36 -0.02 -12.49
CA SER A 365 -10.71 -0.14 -11.92
C SER A 365 -11.12 1.18 -11.28
N PRO A 366 -12.37 1.63 -11.42
CA PRO A 366 -12.82 2.88 -10.80
C PRO A 366 -12.63 2.92 -9.28
N ILE A 367 -12.91 1.82 -8.58
CA ILE A 367 -12.70 1.71 -7.14
C ILE A 367 -11.74 0.56 -6.85
N ILE A 368 -10.70 0.85 -6.09
CA ILE A 368 -9.68 -0.11 -5.67
C ILE A 368 -9.66 -0.17 -4.15
N VAL A 369 -9.81 -1.36 -3.58
CA VAL A 369 -9.68 -1.58 -2.13
C VAL A 369 -8.44 -2.43 -1.90
N THR A 370 -7.47 -1.86 -1.16
CA THR A 370 -6.14 -2.48 -1.01
C THR A 370 -5.53 -2.23 0.36
N THR A 371 -4.33 -2.75 0.60
CA THR A 371 -3.59 -2.56 1.87
C THR A 371 -2.53 -1.47 1.77
N ALA A 372 -2.13 -0.92 2.93
CA ALA A 372 -1.00 0.02 3.02
C ALA A 372 0.30 -0.58 2.46
N VAL A 373 0.50 -1.89 2.62
CA VAL A 373 1.67 -2.60 2.06
C VAL A 373 1.70 -2.51 0.53
N GLN A 374 0.56 -2.71 -0.13
CA GLN A 374 0.49 -2.65 -1.60
C GLN A 374 0.75 -1.24 -2.13
N ILE A 375 0.23 -0.19 -1.46
CA ILE A 375 0.52 1.21 -1.84
C ILE A 375 2.02 1.52 -1.67
N LEU A 376 2.59 1.18 -0.53
CA LEU A 376 4.00 1.45 -0.26
C LEU A 376 4.92 0.67 -1.22
N ASN A 377 4.58 -0.58 -1.55
CA ASN A 377 5.30 -1.34 -2.57
C ASN A 377 5.16 -0.71 -3.97
N THR A 378 3.98 -0.21 -4.33
CA THR A 378 3.76 0.50 -5.60
C THR A 378 4.66 1.74 -5.71
N LEU A 379 4.82 2.47 -4.61
CA LEU A 379 5.65 3.68 -4.56
C LEU A 379 7.16 3.38 -4.57
N PHE A 380 7.62 2.33 -3.88
CA PHE A 380 9.04 2.20 -3.54
C PHE A 380 9.70 0.88 -3.95
N SER A 381 8.96 -0.20 -4.25
CA SER A 381 9.55 -1.48 -4.69
C SER A 381 10.20 -1.38 -6.07
N ALA A 382 11.21 -2.21 -6.32
CA ALA A 382 11.83 -2.38 -7.65
C ALA A 382 11.09 -3.35 -8.57
N GLN A 383 10.02 -4.01 -8.10
CA GLN A 383 9.26 -4.98 -8.89
C GLN A 383 8.49 -4.28 -10.02
N LYS A 384 8.62 -4.80 -11.25
CA LYS A 384 7.99 -4.21 -12.45
C LYS A 384 6.47 -4.06 -12.32
N SER A 385 5.77 -5.06 -11.79
CA SER A 385 4.32 -5.03 -11.58
C SER A 385 3.89 -3.91 -10.60
N CYS A 386 4.72 -3.60 -9.60
CA CYS A 386 4.48 -2.49 -8.69
C CYS A 386 4.69 -1.13 -9.39
N ILE A 387 5.73 -1.03 -10.23
CA ILE A 387 6.01 0.20 -10.98
C ILE A 387 4.91 0.42 -12.03
N ARG A 388 4.49 -0.61 -12.75
CA ARG A 388 3.48 -0.55 -13.81
C ARG A 388 2.20 0.18 -13.38
N ARG A 389 1.71 -0.06 -12.16
CA ARG A 389 0.47 0.54 -11.65
C ARG A 389 0.63 1.88 -10.93
N MET A 390 1.86 2.41 -10.79
CA MET A 390 2.12 3.60 -9.99
C MET A 390 1.39 4.85 -10.54
N HIS A 391 1.28 4.98 -11.86
CA HIS A 391 0.59 6.11 -12.50
C HIS A 391 -0.91 6.18 -12.14
N THR A 392 -1.55 5.08 -11.74
CA THR A 392 -2.95 5.07 -11.28
C THR A 392 -3.17 5.85 -9.99
N LEU A 393 -2.10 6.12 -9.21
CA LEU A 393 -2.17 7.00 -8.05
C LEU A 393 -2.39 8.47 -8.44
N CYS A 394 -2.07 8.85 -9.68
CA CYS A 394 -2.23 10.21 -10.19
C CYS A 394 -3.72 10.50 -10.46
N ASN A 395 -4.14 11.74 -10.24
CA ASN A 395 -5.53 12.20 -10.40
C ASN A 395 -6.56 11.23 -9.78
N SER A 396 -6.24 10.66 -8.64
CA SER A 396 -7.08 9.74 -7.87
C SER A 396 -7.47 10.35 -6.52
N ILE A 397 -8.43 9.71 -5.83
CA ILE A 397 -8.67 9.95 -4.40
C ILE A 397 -8.15 8.76 -3.63
N ILE A 398 -7.25 8.98 -2.68
CA ILE A 398 -6.66 7.93 -1.86
C ILE A 398 -7.11 8.12 -0.42
N ILE A 399 -7.89 7.18 0.11
CA ILE A 399 -8.36 7.18 1.49
C ILE A 399 -7.49 6.21 2.29
N PHE A 400 -6.73 6.72 3.25
CA PHE A 400 -6.00 5.91 4.22
C PHE A 400 -6.86 5.73 5.47
N ASP A 401 -7.44 4.55 5.65
CA ASP A 401 -8.15 4.22 6.89
C ASP A 401 -7.13 3.72 7.93
N GLU A 402 -7.29 4.18 9.17
CA GLU A 402 -6.37 3.95 10.28
C GLU A 402 -4.90 4.27 9.92
N VAL A 403 -4.66 5.53 9.51
CA VAL A 403 -3.33 5.99 9.04
C VAL A 403 -2.19 5.75 10.04
N GLN A 404 -2.49 5.66 11.34
CA GLN A 404 -1.50 5.33 12.37
C GLN A 404 -0.92 3.90 12.24
N ALA A 405 -1.53 3.04 11.43
CA ALA A 405 -0.99 1.71 11.13
C ALA A 405 0.17 1.72 10.12
N ILE A 406 0.51 2.87 9.54
CA ILE A 406 1.72 3.03 8.71
C ILE A 406 2.95 2.80 9.59
N PRO A 407 3.85 1.86 9.25
CA PRO A 407 5.04 1.59 10.05
C PRO A 407 5.91 2.83 10.23
N VAL A 408 6.43 3.03 11.43
CA VAL A 408 7.25 4.21 11.77
C VAL A 408 8.43 4.38 10.82
N LYS A 409 9.09 3.29 10.44
CA LYS A 409 10.20 3.30 9.46
C LYS A 409 9.80 3.86 8.09
N CYS A 410 8.53 3.79 7.72
CA CYS A 410 8.00 4.30 6.44
C CYS A 410 7.45 5.73 6.53
N MET A 411 7.41 6.35 7.70
CA MET A 411 6.66 7.59 7.96
C MET A 411 7.13 8.75 7.07
N GLU A 412 8.43 9.03 7.02
CA GLU A 412 8.95 10.12 6.20
C GLU A 412 8.81 9.85 4.70
N LEU A 413 8.99 8.59 4.27
CA LEU A 413 8.74 8.15 2.89
C LEU A 413 7.28 8.38 2.50
N PHE A 414 6.35 8.00 3.39
CA PHE A 414 4.92 8.20 3.21
C PHE A 414 4.57 9.69 3.10
N ASN A 415 5.07 10.52 4.01
CA ASN A 415 4.83 11.97 3.99
C ASN A 415 5.29 12.60 2.67
N LEU A 416 6.52 12.30 2.22
CA LEU A 416 7.05 12.81 0.96
C LEU A 416 6.23 12.34 -0.25
N ALA A 417 5.82 11.06 -0.28
CA ALA A 417 5.01 10.54 -1.38
C ALA A 417 3.62 11.20 -1.43
N VAL A 418 2.96 11.36 -0.28
CA VAL A 418 1.68 12.08 -0.17
C VAL A 418 1.82 13.52 -0.63
N ASN A 419 2.86 14.23 -0.15
CA ASN A 419 3.12 15.61 -0.58
C ASN A 419 3.33 15.68 -2.11
N PHE A 420 4.14 14.78 -2.67
CA PHE A 420 4.41 14.74 -4.10
C PHE A 420 3.13 14.53 -4.94
N LEU A 421 2.32 13.53 -4.57
CA LEU A 421 1.09 13.22 -5.29
C LEU A 421 0.07 14.36 -5.19
N THR A 422 -0.09 14.97 -4.02
CA THR A 422 -1.07 16.04 -3.80
C THR A 422 -0.66 17.38 -4.40
N GLN A 423 0.63 17.67 -4.46
CA GLN A 423 1.14 18.96 -4.98
C GLN A 423 1.32 18.97 -6.51
N PHE A 424 1.66 17.82 -7.13
CA PHE A 424 2.08 17.81 -8.53
C PHE A 424 1.20 16.96 -9.45
N TRP A 425 0.42 16.00 -8.91
CA TRP A 425 -0.29 15.01 -9.71
C TRP A 425 -1.82 15.05 -9.56
N GLY A 426 -2.33 16.12 -8.96
CA GLY A 426 -3.77 16.30 -8.79
C GLY A 426 -4.42 15.21 -7.93
N THR A 427 -3.65 14.45 -7.14
CA THR A 427 -4.19 13.42 -6.26
C THR A 427 -4.77 14.04 -5.00
N THR A 428 -5.95 13.58 -4.58
CA THR A 428 -6.53 13.96 -3.29
C THR A 428 -6.32 12.86 -2.28
N VAL A 429 -5.78 13.19 -1.10
CA VAL A 429 -5.53 12.22 -0.03
C VAL A 429 -6.38 12.54 1.19
N VAL A 430 -7.01 11.52 1.75
CA VAL A 430 -7.81 11.59 2.99
C VAL A 430 -7.16 10.68 4.04
N LEU A 431 -6.77 11.27 5.16
CA LEU A 431 -6.18 10.55 6.30
C LEU A 431 -7.25 10.33 7.37
N CYS A 432 -7.74 9.09 7.50
CA CYS A 432 -8.75 8.72 8.48
C CYS A 432 -8.13 8.08 9.72
N SER A 433 -8.53 8.48 10.91
CA SER A 433 -8.11 7.87 12.17
C SER A 433 -9.04 8.24 13.32
N ALA A 434 -9.16 7.36 14.32
CA ALA A 434 -9.75 7.71 15.61
C ALA A 434 -8.73 8.37 16.55
N THR A 435 -7.45 8.01 16.39
CA THR A 435 -6.31 8.50 17.16
C THR A 435 -5.32 9.10 16.16
N GLN A 436 -5.63 10.28 15.64
CA GLN A 436 -4.67 10.89 14.71
C GLN A 436 -3.33 11.06 15.43
N PRO A 437 -2.25 10.45 14.93
CA PRO A 437 -0.95 10.91 15.31
C PRO A 437 -0.98 12.41 15.03
N THR A 438 -0.82 13.23 16.06
CA THR A 438 -0.41 14.59 15.79
C THR A 438 0.80 14.38 14.92
N LEU A 439 0.70 14.78 13.67
CA LEU A 439 1.84 14.91 12.79
C LEU A 439 2.69 16.02 13.43
N ALA A 440 3.10 15.72 14.70
CA ALA A 440 4.01 16.55 15.44
C ALA A 440 5.25 16.64 14.58
N PRO A 441 5.83 17.78 14.38
CA PRO A 441 6.87 18.00 13.43
C PRO A 441 7.98 16.97 13.67
N ILE A 442 8.04 15.99 12.81
CA ILE A 442 9.25 15.21 12.58
C ILE A 442 10.30 16.24 12.17
N LYS A 443 11.54 16.06 12.54
CA LYS A 443 12.58 17.07 12.26
C LYS A 443 12.66 17.46 10.79
N GLU A 444 12.34 16.54 9.88
CA GLU A 444 12.41 16.69 8.42
C GLU A 444 11.27 15.92 7.73
N ASN A 445 11.02 16.22 6.46
CA ASN A 445 10.07 15.49 5.60
C ASN A 445 8.66 15.38 6.20
N ASN A 446 8.16 16.52 6.69
CA ASN A 446 6.83 16.61 7.26
C ASN A 446 5.74 16.50 6.17
N ILE A 447 4.54 16.09 6.57
CA ILE A 447 3.37 16.19 5.70
C ILE A 447 2.91 17.64 5.57
N CYS A 448 2.31 17.98 4.43
CA CYS A 448 1.69 19.29 4.24
C CYS A 448 0.46 19.48 5.14
N GLU A 449 -0.02 20.71 5.26
CA GLU A 449 -1.18 21.04 6.06
C GLU A 449 -2.44 20.35 5.54
N CYS A 450 -3.19 19.70 6.46
CA CYS A 450 -4.40 18.95 6.16
C CYS A 450 -5.64 19.75 6.61
N ILE A 451 -6.72 19.68 5.83
CA ILE A 451 -8.02 20.20 6.24
C ILE A 451 -8.77 19.13 7.04
N GLU A 452 -9.22 19.49 8.25
CA GLU A 452 -10.11 18.62 9.04
C GLU A 452 -11.54 18.66 8.47
N MET A 453 -12.08 17.49 8.10
CA MET A 453 -13.43 17.39 7.54
C MET A 453 -14.53 17.40 8.60
N ALA A 454 -14.27 16.80 9.76
CA ALA A 454 -15.25 16.71 10.86
C ALA A 454 -15.45 18.02 11.64
N GLY A 455 -14.74 19.07 11.27
CA GLY A 455 -14.83 20.38 11.92
C GLY A 455 -14.25 20.40 13.33
N ARG A 456 -15.02 19.96 14.33
CA ARG A 456 -14.59 19.89 15.75
C ARG A 456 -14.65 18.46 16.26
N PRO A 457 -13.57 17.68 16.13
CA PRO A 457 -13.54 16.27 16.56
C PRO A 457 -13.94 16.05 18.03
N GLU A 458 -13.62 17.00 18.93
CA GLU A 458 -13.91 16.92 20.35
C GLU A 458 -15.41 16.80 20.66
N LYS A 459 -16.28 17.42 19.82
CA LYS A 459 -17.73 17.31 19.93
C LYS A 459 -18.20 15.86 19.88
N TYR A 460 -17.57 15.06 19.02
CA TYR A 460 -17.95 13.67 18.80
C TYR A 460 -17.33 12.72 19.82
N ALA A 461 -16.14 13.01 20.34
CA ALA A 461 -15.47 12.18 21.32
C ALA A 461 -16.37 11.88 22.53
N ASN A 462 -17.00 12.89 23.12
CA ASN A 462 -17.91 12.73 24.25
C ASN A 462 -19.18 11.95 23.90
N ALA A 463 -19.78 12.20 22.73
CA ALA A 463 -21.00 11.52 22.30
C ALA A 463 -20.79 10.02 22.06
N PHE A 464 -19.63 9.65 21.51
CA PHE A 464 -19.27 8.26 21.25
C PHE A 464 -18.55 7.58 22.42
N LYS A 465 -18.29 8.28 23.55
CA LYS A 465 -17.70 7.68 24.74
C LYS A 465 -18.58 6.55 25.26
N ARG A 466 -18.03 5.37 25.38
CA ARG A 466 -18.73 4.13 25.78
C ARG A 466 -17.91 3.23 26.69
N THR A 467 -16.68 3.61 26.96
CA THR A 467 -15.74 2.86 27.79
C THR A 467 -15.04 3.75 28.80
N ASP A 468 -14.66 3.15 29.90
CA ASP A 468 -13.81 3.73 30.93
C ASP A 468 -12.48 2.97 30.94
N ILE A 469 -11.37 3.67 30.71
CA ILE A 469 -10.04 3.07 30.65
C ILE A 469 -9.38 3.22 32.01
N LYS A 470 -9.09 2.09 32.66
CA LYS A 470 -8.50 2.01 33.99
C LYS A 470 -7.04 1.54 33.93
N ASP A 471 -6.15 2.30 34.56
CA ASP A 471 -4.77 1.88 34.76
C ASP A 471 -4.71 0.85 35.91
N ALA A 472 -4.36 -0.37 35.55
CA ALA A 472 -4.13 -1.50 36.45
C ALA A 472 -2.67 -1.98 36.40
N THR A 473 -1.75 -1.17 35.88
CA THR A 473 -0.35 -1.56 35.66
C THR A 473 0.42 -1.76 36.97
N GLU A 474 -0.04 -1.14 38.05
CA GLU A 474 0.65 -1.22 39.37
C GLU A 474 -0.01 -2.20 40.36
N LEU A 475 -1.06 -2.95 39.91
CA LEU A 475 -1.71 -3.91 40.83
C LEU A 475 -0.79 -5.02 41.31
N TYR A 476 0.23 -5.37 40.53
CA TYR A 476 1.21 -6.40 40.83
C TYR A 476 2.63 -5.82 40.74
N PRO A 477 3.40 -5.77 41.82
CA PRO A 477 4.80 -5.34 41.79
C PRO A 477 5.63 -6.21 40.82
N GLY A 478 6.27 -5.59 39.84
CA GLY A 478 7.05 -6.31 38.82
C GLY A 478 6.22 -6.86 37.64
N GLY A 479 4.90 -6.63 37.61
CA GLY A 479 3.99 -7.08 36.59
C GLY A 479 3.35 -8.45 36.86
N MET A 480 2.25 -8.75 36.16
CA MET A 480 1.49 -9.99 36.33
C MET A 480 2.23 -11.18 35.69
N GLU A 481 2.28 -12.30 36.39
CA GLU A 481 2.56 -13.61 35.79
C GLU A 481 1.30 -14.15 35.09
N ILE A 482 1.42 -15.28 34.38
CA ILE A 482 0.30 -15.89 33.63
C ILE A 482 -0.86 -16.26 34.55
N GLU A 483 -0.53 -16.79 35.73
CA GLU A 483 -1.47 -17.21 36.78
C GLU A 483 -2.27 -15.99 37.30
N ASP A 484 -1.58 -14.91 37.65
CA ASP A 484 -2.19 -13.67 38.17
C ASP A 484 -3.17 -13.07 37.13
N LEU A 485 -2.73 -13.01 35.85
CA LEU A 485 -3.58 -12.53 34.76
C LEU A 485 -4.80 -13.42 34.58
N SER A 486 -4.64 -14.73 34.67
CA SER A 486 -5.73 -15.70 34.44
C SER A 486 -6.80 -15.60 35.54
N GLU A 487 -6.41 -15.47 36.79
CA GLU A 487 -7.35 -15.24 37.91
C GLU A 487 -8.05 -13.88 37.79
N PHE A 488 -7.30 -12.82 37.43
CA PHE A 488 -7.86 -11.48 37.18
C PHE A 488 -8.91 -11.52 36.07
N VAL A 489 -8.59 -12.17 34.94
CA VAL A 489 -9.51 -12.32 33.80
C VAL A 489 -10.77 -13.09 34.18
N LYS A 490 -10.63 -14.18 34.94
CA LYS A 490 -11.76 -14.97 35.46
C LYS A 490 -12.66 -14.13 36.34
N GLU A 491 -12.09 -13.39 37.31
CA GLU A 491 -12.85 -12.45 38.16
C GLU A 491 -13.60 -11.40 37.34
N LYS A 492 -12.95 -10.80 36.33
CA LYS A 492 -13.61 -9.80 35.48
C LYS A 492 -14.71 -10.44 34.61
N THR A 493 -14.53 -11.68 34.18
CA THR A 493 -15.58 -12.39 33.42
C THR A 493 -16.79 -12.68 34.27
N GLU A 494 -16.62 -13.01 35.57
CA GLU A 494 -17.74 -13.11 36.51
C GLU A 494 -18.55 -11.81 36.60
N GLN A 495 -17.85 -10.67 36.61
CA GLN A 495 -18.48 -9.36 36.76
C GLN A 495 -19.13 -8.85 35.44
N TYR A 496 -18.51 -9.13 34.27
CA TYR A 496 -18.88 -8.51 32.99
C TYR A 496 -19.47 -9.47 31.98
N GLN A 497 -19.56 -10.77 32.27
CA GLN A 497 -20.04 -11.89 31.45
C GLN A 497 -19.16 -12.20 30.22
N SER A 498 -18.48 -11.22 29.64
CA SER A 498 -17.61 -11.41 28.49
C SER A 498 -16.33 -10.58 28.61
N THR A 499 -15.18 -11.24 28.42
CA THR A 499 -13.87 -10.60 28.53
C THR A 499 -13.02 -10.89 27.31
N LEU A 500 -12.48 -9.81 26.71
CA LEU A 500 -11.46 -9.88 25.67
C LEU A 500 -10.10 -9.58 26.28
N VAL A 501 -9.15 -10.50 26.16
CA VAL A 501 -7.77 -10.33 26.61
C VAL A 501 -6.87 -10.13 25.40
N ILE A 502 -6.11 -9.04 25.36
CA ILE A 502 -5.21 -8.75 24.24
C ILE A 502 -3.77 -8.63 24.76
N LEU A 503 -2.88 -9.48 24.27
CA LEU A 503 -1.50 -9.60 24.66
C LEU A 503 -0.56 -9.27 23.50
N ASN A 504 0.70 -8.88 23.79
CA ASN A 504 1.63 -8.42 22.74
C ASN A 504 2.34 -9.57 22.04
N THR A 505 2.42 -10.76 22.66
CA THR A 505 3.12 -11.92 22.09
C THR A 505 2.21 -13.13 21.95
N THR A 506 2.42 -13.91 20.88
CA THR A 506 1.67 -15.15 20.65
C THR A 506 1.92 -16.21 21.73
N ALA A 507 3.13 -16.23 22.30
CA ALA A 507 3.48 -17.16 23.38
C ALA A 507 2.72 -16.84 24.66
N CYS A 508 2.69 -15.55 25.07
CA CYS A 508 1.93 -15.12 26.25
C CYS A 508 0.44 -15.41 26.08
N ALA A 509 -0.12 -15.10 24.88
CA ALA A 509 -1.53 -15.38 24.60
C ALA A 509 -1.88 -16.87 24.65
N MET A 510 -1.03 -17.74 24.13
CA MET A 510 -1.25 -19.18 24.18
C MET A 510 -1.15 -19.72 25.60
N ASN A 511 -0.14 -19.31 26.37
CA ASN A 511 0.04 -19.75 27.75
C ASN A 511 -1.13 -19.30 28.65
N THR A 512 -1.57 -18.04 28.50
CA THR A 512 -2.76 -17.54 29.20
C THR A 512 -4.03 -18.31 28.83
N PHE A 513 -4.22 -18.64 27.55
CA PHE A 513 -5.34 -19.47 27.10
C PHE A 513 -5.30 -20.86 27.73
N GLN A 514 -4.15 -21.52 27.79
CA GLN A 514 -3.99 -22.83 28.40
C GLN A 514 -4.26 -22.79 29.92
N GLN A 515 -3.77 -21.75 30.60
CA GLN A 515 -4.02 -21.59 32.04
C GLN A 515 -5.51 -21.35 32.32
N LEU A 516 -6.18 -20.49 31.54
CA LEU A 516 -7.62 -20.27 31.67
C LEU A 516 -8.41 -21.55 31.43
N LYS A 517 -8.01 -22.38 30.46
CA LYS A 517 -8.64 -23.68 30.20
C LYS A 517 -8.50 -24.65 31.40
N ALA A 518 -7.44 -24.49 32.21
CA ALA A 518 -7.23 -25.30 33.40
C ALA A 518 -8.06 -24.83 34.61
N ILE A 519 -8.29 -23.52 34.76
CA ILE A 519 -8.91 -22.94 35.95
C ILE A 519 -10.40 -22.56 35.79
N CYS A 520 -10.89 -22.38 34.56
CA CYS A 520 -12.25 -21.96 34.29
C CYS A 520 -13.20 -23.19 34.31
N PRO A 521 -14.42 -23.06 34.88
CA PRO A 521 -15.47 -24.08 34.78
C PRO A 521 -15.84 -24.38 33.32
N GLN A 522 -16.41 -25.60 33.08
CA GLN A 522 -16.81 -26.06 31.75
C GLN A 522 -17.92 -25.22 31.10
N GLU A 523 -18.65 -24.43 31.87
CA GLU A 523 -19.70 -23.51 31.39
C GLU A 523 -19.15 -22.28 30.66
N TYR A 524 -17.82 -22.04 30.74
CA TYR A 524 -17.16 -20.93 30.02
C TYR A 524 -16.81 -21.31 28.61
N GLU A 525 -17.12 -20.46 27.67
CA GLU A 525 -16.63 -20.57 26.30
C GLU A 525 -15.29 -19.83 26.15
N LEU A 526 -14.26 -20.60 25.83
CA LEU A 526 -12.89 -20.10 25.74
C LEU A 526 -12.41 -20.09 24.30
N PHE A 527 -11.93 -18.95 23.81
CA PHE A 527 -11.41 -18.80 22.46
C PHE A 527 -9.98 -18.25 22.45
N HIS A 528 -9.21 -18.67 21.46
CA HIS A 528 -7.89 -18.14 21.18
C HIS A 528 -7.83 -17.60 19.75
N LEU A 529 -7.19 -16.42 19.55
CA LEU A 529 -6.99 -15.83 18.23
C LEU A 529 -5.57 -15.28 18.13
N SER A 530 -4.79 -15.80 17.16
CA SER A 530 -3.43 -15.32 16.91
C SER A 530 -3.00 -15.52 15.47
N ASN A 531 -1.85 -14.97 15.09
CA ASN A 531 -1.28 -15.19 13.76
C ASN A 531 -0.75 -16.61 13.53
N ASN A 532 -0.72 -17.47 14.55
CA ASN A 532 -0.37 -18.88 14.43
C ASN A 532 -1.54 -19.76 13.93
N MET A 533 -2.68 -19.18 13.64
CA MET A 533 -3.85 -19.87 13.08
C MET A 533 -3.96 -19.59 11.58
N CYS A 534 -4.37 -20.59 10.79
CA CYS A 534 -4.62 -20.35 9.37
C CYS A 534 -5.86 -19.43 9.18
N PRO A 535 -5.97 -18.75 8.02
CA PRO A 535 -7.05 -17.80 7.75
C PRO A 535 -8.46 -18.41 7.96
N GLN A 536 -8.70 -19.65 7.50
CA GLN A 536 -9.99 -20.30 7.65
C GLN A 536 -10.34 -20.55 9.13
N HIS A 537 -9.40 -21.06 9.93
CA HIS A 537 -9.60 -21.27 11.36
C HIS A 537 -9.94 -19.95 12.08
N LYS A 538 -9.26 -18.84 11.73
CA LYS A 538 -9.62 -17.52 12.28
C LYS A 538 -11.03 -17.11 11.95
N LEU A 539 -11.46 -17.28 10.69
CA LEU A 539 -12.82 -16.94 10.25
C LEU A 539 -13.88 -17.74 11.00
N ASP A 540 -13.69 -19.04 11.17
CA ASP A 540 -14.64 -19.90 11.86
C ASP A 540 -14.72 -19.54 13.35
N THR A 541 -13.58 -19.30 14.01
CA THR A 541 -13.52 -18.84 15.40
C THR A 541 -14.22 -17.49 15.56
N LEU A 542 -14.02 -16.55 14.65
CA LEU A 542 -14.68 -15.23 14.67
C LEU A 542 -16.21 -15.36 14.55
N LYS A 543 -16.70 -16.27 13.70
CA LYS A 543 -18.14 -16.55 13.56
C LYS A 543 -18.72 -17.10 14.86
N SER A 544 -18.05 -18.09 15.48
CA SER A 544 -18.48 -18.68 16.74
C SER A 544 -18.53 -17.67 17.88
N ILE A 545 -17.49 -16.85 18.04
CA ILE A 545 -17.45 -15.77 19.04
C ILE A 545 -18.63 -14.82 18.84
N LYS A 546 -18.88 -14.37 17.59
CA LYS A 546 -19.96 -13.44 17.28
C LYS A 546 -21.34 -14.02 17.62
N GLN A 547 -21.55 -15.29 17.32
CA GLN A 547 -22.80 -15.99 17.64
C GLN A 547 -23.04 -16.00 19.15
N ILE A 548 -22.07 -16.44 19.97
CA ILE A 548 -22.21 -16.53 21.43
C ILE A 548 -22.37 -15.15 22.08
N LEU A 549 -21.66 -14.14 21.60
CA LEU A 549 -21.83 -12.76 22.10
C LEU A 549 -23.24 -12.22 21.83
N ASN A 550 -23.86 -12.58 20.69
CA ASN A 550 -25.21 -12.15 20.35
C ASN A 550 -26.26 -12.91 21.19
N GLU A 551 -26.04 -14.18 21.47
CA GLU A 551 -26.96 -15.03 22.26
C GLU A 551 -26.94 -14.69 23.76
N GLN A 552 -25.82 -14.11 24.26
CA GLN A 552 -25.59 -13.76 25.68
C GLN A 552 -25.90 -14.92 26.67
N SER A 553 -25.84 -16.15 26.19
CA SER A 553 -26.27 -17.34 26.94
C SER A 553 -25.19 -17.92 27.85
N LYS A 554 -23.92 -17.57 27.60
CA LYS A 554 -22.75 -18.14 28.29
C LYS A 554 -21.72 -17.09 28.61
N LYS A 555 -20.89 -17.37 29.63
CA LYS A 555 -19.69 -16.58 29.91
C LYS A 555 -18.61 -16.86 28.87
N ILE A 556 -18.02 -15.81 28.28
CA ILE A 556 -17.06 -15.96 27.20
C ILE A 556 -15.75 -15.23 27.53
N ILE A 557 -14.63 -15.90 27.29
CA ILE A 557 -13.30 -15.31 27.32
C ILE A 557 -12.61 -15.53 25.96
N CYS A 558 -12.15 -14.47 25.35
CA CYS A 558 -11.33 -14.53 24.14
C CYS A 558 -9.93 -14.02 24.44
N VAL A 559 -8.90 -14.88 24.34
CA VAL A 559 -7.49 -14.49 24.47
C VAL A 559 -6.90 -14.31 23.09
N SER A 560 -6.37 -13.13 22.83
CA SER A 560 -5.87 -12.77 21.48
C SER A 560 -4.58 -11.97 21.52
N THR A 561 -3.93 -11.87 20.37
CA THR A 561 -2.92 -10.85 20.10
C THR A 561 -3.59 -9.63 19.44
N GLN A 562 -2.80 -8.65 18.95
CA GLN A 562 -3.31 -7.44 18.27
C GLN A 562 -4.25 -7.72 17.08
N VAL A 563 -4.37 -8.96 16.63
CA VAL A 563 -5.23 -9.38 15.49
C VAL A 563 -6.69 -8.92 15.63
N VAL A 564 -7.17 -8.72 16.86
CA VAL A 564 -8.56 -8.31 17.13
C VAL A 564 -8.72 -6.79 17.34
N GLU A 565 -7.64 -6.04 17.47
CA GLU A 565 -7.70 -4.58 17.66
C GLU A 565 -8.33 -3.90 16.44
N ALA A 566 -8.15 -4.48 15.25
CA ALA A 566 -8.70 -3.96 14.03
C ALA A 566 -9.40 -5.06 13.21
N GLY A 567 -10.43 -4.70 12.43
CA GLY A 567 -11.11 -5.61 11.48
C GLY A 567 -12.11 -6.59 12.06
N VAL A 568 -12.44 -6.49 13.35
CA VAL A 568 -13.42 -7.41 13.96
C VAL A 568 -14.58 -6.63 14.58
N ASN A 569 -15.80 -7.05 14.31
CA ASN A 569 -17.01 -6.43 14.88
C ASN A 569 -17.47 -7.20 16.13
N PHE A 570 -16.71 -7.04 17.23
CA PHE A 570 -17.06 -7.59 18.55
C PHE A 570 -17.50 -6.50 19.52
N SER A 571 -18.36 -6.91 20.48
CA SER A 571 -18.81 -6.07 21.60
C SER A 571 -18.71 -6.87 22.89
N PHE A 572 -17.52 -6.85 23.53
CA PHE A 572 -17.30 -7.48 24.82
C PHE A 572 -17.71 -6.56 25.98
N GLY A 573 -18.08 -7.12 27.11
CA GLY A 573 -18.41 -6.38 28.34
C GLY A 573 -17.19 -5.75 29.01
N CYS A 574 -16.04 -6.41 28.89
CA CYS A 574 -14.77 -6.00 29.47
C CYS A 574 -13.63 -6.30 28.48
N VAL A 575 -12.59 -5.46 28.52
CA VAL A 575 -11.33 -5.69 27.80
C VAL A 575 -10.15 -5.58 28.76
N VAL A 576 -9.26 -6.56 28.73
CA VAL A 576 -7.98 -6.55 29.45
C VAL A 576 -6.87 -6.47 28.41
N ARG A 577 -6.09 -5.38 28.41
CA ARG A 577 -5.03 -5.13 27.43
C ARG A 577 -3.67 -5.05 28.10
N SER A 578 -2.74 -5.91 27.73
CA SER A 578 -1.34 -5.75 28.12
C SER A 578 -0.83 -4.40 27.61
N LYS A 579 -0.07 -3.71 28.43
CA LYS A 579 0.49 -2.40 28.15
C LYS A 579 1.15 -2.36 26.77
N ALA A 580 0.77 -1.34 25.96
CA ALA A 580 1.23 -1.11 24.59
C ALA A 580 1.20 0.40 24.31
N GLY A 581 1.00 0.84 23.07
CA GLY A 581 0.72 2.24 22.75
C GLY A 581 -0.69 2.68 23.19
N LEU A 582 -0.88 3.97 23.42
CA LEU A 582 -2.20 4.51 23.74
C LEU A 582 -3.19 4.31 22.59
N ASP A 583 -2.73 4.39 21.37
CA ASP A 583 -3.49 4.09 20.15
C ASP A 583 -4.00 2.64 20.13
N ASN A 584 -3.17 1.66 20.51
CA ASN A 584 -3.57 0.26 20.66
C ASN A 584 -4.63 0.08 21.77
N ILE A 585 -4.47 0.77 22.88
CA ILE A 585 -5.43 0.74 24.00
C ILE A 585 -6.80 1.30 23.55
N ILE A 586 -6.82 2.41 22.82
CA ILE A 586 -8.05 3.01 22.29
C ILE A 586 -8.69 2.11 21.23
N GLN A 587 -7.90 1.45 20.38
CA GLN A 587 -8.43 0.45 19.44
C GLN A 587 -9.05 -0.75 20.15
N ALA A 588 -8.39 -1.26 21.21
CA ALA A 588 -8.91 -2.30 22.08
C ALA A 588 -10.21 -1.86 22.78
N ALA A 589 -10.26 -0.62 23.28
CA ALA A 589 -11.47 -0.02 23.83
C ALA A 589 -12.63 0.04 22.82
N GLY A 590 -12.31 0.18 21.55
CA GLY A 590 -13.27 0.06 20.44
C GLY A 590 -13.94 -1.29 20.32
N ARG A 591 -13.48 -2.35 21.02
CA ARG A 591 -14.07 -3.70 21.09
C ARG A 591 -14.87 -3.91 22.37
N CYS A 592 -14.91 -2.94 23.26
CA CYS A 592 -15.66 -2.95 24.50
C CYS A 592 -16.95 -2.15 24.32
N ASN A 593 -18.10 -2.74 24.68
CA ASN A 593 -19.41 -2.08 24.62
C ASN A 593 -19.67 -1.31 23.31
N ARG A 594 -19.33 -1.93 22.20
CA ARG A 594 -19.25 -1.27 20.88
C ARG A 594 -20.55 -0.61 20.44
N HIS A 595 -21.68 -1.21 20.77
CA HIS A 595 -23.01 -0.73 20.37
C HIS A 595 -23.78 -0.08 21.52
N LYS A 596 -23.13 0.19 22.68
CA LYS A 596 -23.77 0.71 23.91
C LYS A 596 -24.91 -0.18 24.45
N GLU A 597 -24.89 -1.49 24.18
CA GLU A 597 -25.94 -2.44 24.54
C GLU A 597 -25.95 -2.76 26.05
N LEU A 598 -24.85 -2.50 26.77
CA LEU A 598 -24.73 -2.84 28.19
C LEU A 598 -25.53 -1.95 29.13
N GLY A 599 -26.16 -0.87 28.67
CA GLY A 599 -26.82 0.11 29.54
C GLY A 599 -25.90 0.82 30.56
N ARG A 600 -24.58 0.50 30.56
CA ARG A 600 -23.51 1.07 31.39
C ARG A 600 -22.26 1.27 30.56
N MET A 601 -21.26 1.99 31.12
CA MET A 601 -19.94 2.07 30.50
C MET A 601 -19.25 0.71 30.53
N GLY A 602 -18.62 0.31 29.40
CA GLY A 602 -17.72 -0.82 29.35
C GLY A 602 -16.39 -0.48 30.05
N THR A 603 -15.67 -1.46 30.55
CA THR A 603 -14.40 -1.21 31.25
C THR A 603 -13.23 -1.83 30.50
N VAL A 604 -12.16 -1.03 30.34
CA VAL A 604 -10.90 -1.47 29.74
C VAL A 604 -9.80 -1.37 30.79
N PHE A 605 -9.13 -2.47 31.09
CA PHE A 605 -8.02 -2.52 32.02
C PHE A 605 -6.70 -2.55 31.27
N ILE A 606 -5.79 -1.62 31.58
CA ILE A 606 -4.39 -1.67 31.14
C ILE A 606 -3.62 -2.45 32.20
N VAL A 607 -3.04 -3.59 31.84
CA VAL A 607 -2.25 -4.42 32.74
C VAL A 607 -0.78 -4.45 32.32
N GLN A 608 0.13 -4.56 33.29
CA GLN A 608 1.56 -4.77 33.04
C GLN A 608 1.86 -6.25 33.22
N MET A 609 2.38 -6.91 32.18
CA MET A 609 2.92 -8.27 32.31
C MET A 609 4.37 -8.24 32.80
N SER A 610 4.79 -9.29 33.52
CA SER A 610 6.20 -9.46 33.87
C SER A 610 7.06 -9.72 32.63
N GLU A 611 8.34 -9.39 32.68
CA GLU A 611 9.29 -9.67 31.58
C GLU A 611 9.42 -11.18 31.31
N LYS A 612 9.17 -12.03 32.29
CA LYS A 612 9.19 -13.49 32.18
C LYS A 612 7.97 -13.99 31.40
N ALA A 613 6.78 -13.45 31.70
CA ALA A 613 5.52 -13.83 31.06
C ALA A 613 5.40 -13.29 29.62
N GLU A 614 5.83 -12.03 29.39
CA GLU A 614 5.73 -11.39 28.07
C GLU A 614 7.08 -10.80 27.63
N LYS A 615 7.87 -11.59 26.89
CA LYS A 615 9.20 -11.19 26.39
C LYS A 615 9.09 -10.25 25.20
N LEU A 616 9.47 -8.98 25.39
CA LEU A 616 9.40 -7.92 24.37
C LEU A 616 10.77 -7.52 23.81
N SER A 617 11.85 -8.26 24.12
CA SER A 617 13.22 -7.89 23.73
C SER A 617 13.42 -7.65 22.23
N HIS A 618 12.67 -8.34 21.37
CA HIS A 618 12.72 -8.20 19.92
C HIS A 618 11.63 -7.27 19.32
N LEU A 619 10.80 -6.66 20.17
CA LEU A 619 9.68 -5.81 19.76
C LEU A 619 9.92 -4.35 20.20
N GLN A 620 10.95 -3.72 19.60
CA GLN A 620 11.39 -2.38 19.99
C GLN A 620 10.29 -1.32 19.85
N GLU A 621 9.45 -1.42 18.81
CA GLU A 621 8.33 -0.49 18.59
C GLU A 621 7.34 -0.54 19.76
N ILE A 622 7.01 -1.74 20.27
CA ILE A 622 6.12 -1.91 21.42
C ILE A 622 6.78 -1.34 22.70
N ARG A 623 8.06 -1.57 22.89
CA ARG A 623 8.80 -1.02 24.05
C ARG A 623 8.82 0.52 24.05
N ASN A 624 9.07 1.12 22.89
CA ASN A 624 9.02 2.58 22.72
C ASN A 624 7.61 3.11 23.01
N ALA A 625 6.57 2.41 22.52
CA ALA A 625 5.19 2.75 22.76
C ALA A 625 4.79 2.63 24.24
N GLN A 626 5.22 1.57 24.93
CA GLN A 626 5.03 1.40 26.38
C GLN A 626 5.70 2.52 27.18
N ALA A 627 6.91 2.91 26.82
CA ALA A 627 7.64 3.99 27.50
C ALA A 627 6.95 5.35 27.28
N ALA A 628 6.40 5.60 26.09
CA ALA A 628 5.62 6.81 25.83
C ALA A 628 4.31 6.83 26.62
N LEU A 629 3.60 5.70 26.67
CA LEU A 629 2.38 5.56 27.46
C LEU A 629 2.65 5.74 28.96
N GLN A 630 3.77 5.20 29.48
CA GLN A 630 4.12 5.34 30.89
C GLN A 630 4.15 6.80 31.33
N LYS A 631 4.75 7.68 30.55
CA LYS A 631 4.79 9.12 30.86
C LYS A 631 3.39 9.75 30.87
N VAL A 632 2.51 9.30 29.98
CA VAL A 632 1.11 9.78 29.97
C VAL A 632 0.35 9.30 31.21
N LEU A 633 0.55 8.05 31.64
CA LEU A 633 -0.08 7.51 32.85
C LEU A 633 0.40 8.24 34.12
N GLU A 634 1.69 8.54 34.21
CA GLU A 634 2.28 9.32 35.32
C GLU A 634 1.70 10.76 35.34
N ASP A 635 1.66 11.43 34.18
CA ASP A 635 1.05 12.76 34.05
C ASP A 635 -0.45 12.72 34.42
N TYR A 636 -1.18 11.68 33.99
CA TYR A 636 -2.60 11.50 34.30
C TYR A 636 -2.85 11.32 35.79
N LYS A 637 -2.03 10.53 36.50
CA LYS A 637 -2.10 10.36 37.95
C LYS A 637 -1.87 11.67 38.68
N ASN A 638 -0.92 12.48 38.21
CA ASN A 638 -0.59 13.74 38.84
C ASN A 638 -1.65 14.83 38.60
N ASN A 639 -2.25 14.83 37.42
CA ASN A 639 -3.26 15.83 37.03
C ASN A 639 -4.19 15.29 35.92
N SER A 640 -5.23 14.58 36.32
CA SER A 640 -6.23 14.02 35.37
C SER A 640 -7.02 15.08 34.60
N LEU A 641 -7.25 16.26 35.21
CA LEU A 641 -7.95 17.39 34.57
C LEU A 641 -7.23 17.87 33.30
N LYS A 642 -5.88 17.77 33.24
CA LYS A 642 -5.10 18.06 32.03
C LYS A 642 -5.56 17.23 30.83
N PHE A 643 -6.09 16.05 31.09
CA PHE A 643 -6.58 15.10 30.10
C PHE A 643 -8.11 14.92 30.12
N ARG A 644 -8.84 15.88 30.69
CA ARG A 644 -10.32 15.85 30.81
C ARG A 644 -10.82 14.60 31.53
N ASP A 645 -10.09 14.14 32.52
CA ASP A 645 -10.38 12.95 33.31
C ASP A 645 -10.56 11.65 32.48
N THR A 646 -9.88 11.56 31.31
CA THR A 646 -9.94 10.37 30.49
C THR A 646 -8.68 10.17 29.63
N LEU A 647 -8.21 8.91 29.54
CA LEU A 647 -7.03 8.55 28.78
C LEU A 647 -7.25 8.52 27.26
N ASP A 648 -8.49 8.54 26.78
CA ASP A 648 -8.85 8.61 25.37
C ASP A 648 -9.11 10.04 24.86
N SER A 649 -8.76 11.05 25.66
CA SER A 649 -8.85 12.47 25.27
C SER A 649 -7.84 12.83 24.19
N GLU A 650 -8.16 13.88 23.42
CA GLU A 650 -7.25 14.44 22.41
C GLU A 650 -5.92 14.88 23.04
N GLU A 651 -5.97 15.44 24.24
CA GLU A 651 -4.80 15.87 25.00
C GLU A 651 -3.89 14.70 25.39
N ALA A 652 -4.48 13.57 25.80
CA ALA A 652 -3.72 12.36 26.14
C ALA A 652 -3.08 11.76 24.88
N ILE A 653 -3.81 11.70 23.77
CA ILE A 653 -3.32 11.23 22.47
C ILE A 653 -2.16 12.12 21.98
N LYS A 654 -2.32 13.45 22.05
CA LYS A 654 -1.24 14.40 21.71
C LYS A 654 0.00 14.22 22.57
N ALA A 655 -0.16 14.10 23.87
CA ALA A 655 0.95 13.89 24.80
C ALA A 655 1.66 12.56 24.51
N TYR A 656 0.90 11.50 24.24
CA TYR A 656 1.44 10.19 23.87
C TYR A 656 2.31 10.27 22.61
N TYR A 657 1.81 10.82 21.52
CA TYR A 657 2.58 10.88 20.28
C TYR A 657 3.78 11.81 20.37
N LEU A 658 3.68 12.93 21.12
CA LEU A 658 4.84 13.78 21.39
C LEU A 658 5.93 13.00 22.13
N ASN A 659 5.57 12.23 23.16
CA ASN A 659 6.50 11.40 23.90
C ASN A 659 7.08 10.27 23.02
N TYR A 660 6.24 9.64 22.18
CA TYR A 660 6.65 8.56 21.29
C TYR A 660 7.67 9.04 20.26
N TYR A 661 7.37 10.11 19.52
CA TYR A 661 8.27 10.64 18.49
C TYR A 661 9.54 11.26 19.04
N SER A 662 9.49 11.83 20.26
CA SER A 662 10.70 12.37 20.92
C SER A 662 11.74 11.30 21.28
N GLN A 663 11.33 10.06 21.41
CA GLN A 663 12.21 8.93 21.75
C GLN A 663 12.83 8.28 20.51
N LEU A 664 12.28 8.53 19.32
CA LEU A 664 12.79 7.94 18.08
C LEU A 664 14.15 8.55 17.71
N ARG A 665 15.07 7.70 17.29
CA ARG A 665 16.34 8.14 16.72
C ARG A 665 16.07 8.76 15.34
N THR A 666 16.94 9.66 14.91
CA THR A 666 16.78 10.45 13.68
C THR A 666 16.56 9.59 12.42
N ASN A 667 17.05 8.36 12.38
CA ASN A 667 16.95 7.50 11.21
C ASN A 667 15.85 6.42 11.31
N GLU A 668 15.18 6.27 12.46
CA GLU A 668 14.12 5.26 12.62
C GLU A 668 12.88 5.56 11.75
N THR A 669 12.66 6.83 11.40
CA THR A 669 11.55 7.29 10.55
C THR A 669 11.87 7.30 9.05
N LYS A 670 13.15 7.05 8.67
CA LYS A 670 13.69 7.19 7.31
C LYS A 670 13.93 5.87 6.59
N PHE A 671 13.50 4.77 7.14
CA PHE A 671 13.79 3.42 6.67
C PHE A 671 15.29 3.13 6.54
N LEU A 672 15.93 2.83 7.67
CA LEU A 672 17.34 2.46 7.72
C LEU A 672 17.57 1.10 7.04
N ILE A 673 18.59 1.01 6.22
CA ILE A 673 19.01 -0.24 5.57
C ILE A 673 19.98 -0.97 6.50
N ASP A 674 19.70 -2.25 6.79
CA ASP A 674 20.56 -3.09 7.63
C ASP A 674 22.01 -3.12 7.13
N LYS A 675 22.95 -2.99 8.09
CA LYS A 675 24.42 -2.97 7.87
C LYS A 675 24.95 -1.78 7.06
N GLN A 676 24.11 -0.84 6.66
CA GLN A 676 24.53 0.40 6.01
C GLN A 676 24.17 1.59 6.88
N THR A 677 24.92 2.66 6.78
CA THR A 677 24.64 3.93 7.47
C THR A 677 23.66 4.81 6.70
N THR A 678 23.09 4.30 5.60
CA THR A 678 22.21 5.02 4.70
C THR A 678 20.75 4.60 4.87
N THR A 679 19.84 5.42 4.36
CA THR A 679 18.39 5.22 4.43
C THR A 679 17.78 5.14 3.03
N ILE A 680 16.57 4.56 2.92
CA ILE A 680 15.83 4.54 1.64
C ILE A 680 15.60 5.97 1.11
N ILE A 681 15.30 6.93 1.99
CA ILE A 681 15.14 8.34 1.59
C ILE A 681 16.41 8.90 0.97
N GLU A 682 17.56 8.59 1.54
CA GLU A 682 18.86 9.01 1.01
C GLU A 682 19.12 8.43 -0.38
N LEU A 683 18.86 7.12 -0.57
CA LEU A 683 19.06 6.43 -1.84
C LEU A 683 18.11 6.92 -2.94
N LEU A 684 16.84 7.15 -2.60
CA LEU A 684 15.84 7.69 -3.54
C LEU A 684 15.95 9.21 -3.70
N GLY A 685 16.75 9.86 -2.87
CA GLY A 685 17.04 11.30 -2.90
C GLY A 685 18.41 11.59 -3.49
N GLU A 686 19.26 12.18 -2.66
CA GLU A 686 20.58 12.70 -3.09
C GLU A 686 21.62 11.60 -3.32
N ASN A 687 21.46 10.42 -2.72
CA ASN A 687 22.37 9.28 -2.83
C ASN A 687 23.85 9.67 -2.59
N LYS A 688 24.13 10.31 -1.47
CA LYS A 688 25.50 10.80 -1.14
C LYS A 688 26.54 9.70 -1.16
N VAL A 689 26.19 8.50 -0.71
CA VAL A 689 27.09 7.34 -0.71
C VAL A 689 27.50 6.97 -2.15
N GLY A 690 26.54 6.83 -3.06
CA GLY A 690 26.82 6.56 -4.47
C GLY A 690 27.61 7.68 -5.13
N GLN A 691 27.29 8.95 -4.83
CA GLN A 691 28.05 10.09 -5.34
C GLN A 691 29.52 10.06 -4.88
N LEU A 692 29.79 9.71 -3.63
CA LEU A 692 31.16 9.57 -3.13
C LEU A 692 31.91 8.43 -3.84
N GLN A 693 31.26 7.32 -4.12
CA GLN A 693 31.85 6.21 -4.88
C GLN A 693 32.12 6.64 -6.35
N TYR A 694 31.21 7.40 -6.95
CA TYR A 694 31.42 7.96 -8.29
C TYR A 694 32.68 8.84 -8.33
N ILE A 695 32.86 9.74 -7.35
CA ILE A 695 34.02 10.62 -7.25
C ILE A 695 35.30 9.79 -7.06
N ARG A 696 35.27 8.77 -6.22
CA ARG A 696 36.44 7.87 -6.03
C ARG A 696 36.83 7.14 -7.31
N ARG A 697 35.83 6.68 -8.09
CA ARG A 697 36.06 5.96 -9.35
C ARG A 697 36.58 6.86 -10.45
N ASN A 698 35.97 8.02 -10.65
CA ASN A 698 36.20 8.86 -11.83
C ASN A 698 37.16 10.04 -11.56
N GLY A 699 37.54 10.32 -10.31
CA GLY A 699 38.40 11.46 -9.94
C GLY A 699 37.75 12.84 -10.11
N GLU A 700 36.45 12.89 -10.43
CA GLU A 700 35.74 14.14 -10.71
C GLU A 700 34.37 14.19 -10.03
N LYS A 701 33.79 15.39 -9.91
CA LYS A 701 32.48 15.58 -9.36
C LYS A 701 31.42 14.93 -10.24
N VAL A 702 30.35 14.47 -9.56
CA VAL A 702 29.17 13.87 -10.22
C VAL A 702 28.55 14.85 -11.21
N LYS A 703 28.40 14.40 -12.47
CA LYS A 703 27.82 15.19 -13.55
C LYS A 703 26.34 14.93 -13.78
N THR A 704 25.82 13.81 -13.23
CA THR A 704 24.42 13.45 -13.35
C THR A 704 23.51 14.34 -12.49
N LYS A 705 22.29 14.59 -12.99
CA LYS A 705 21.22 15.29 -12.27
C LYS A 705 20.30 14.32 -11.53
N LEU A 706 20.38 13.04 -11.86
CA LEU A 706 19.62 11.93 -11.27
C LEU A 706 20.59 11.00 -10.54
N PRO A 707 20.88 11.22 -9.26
CA PRO A 707 21.84 10.41 -8.51
C PRO A 707 21.23 9.15 -7.88
N GLN A 708 19.91 8.94 -7.97
CA GLN A 708 19.16 7.94 -7.22
C GLN A 708 19.66 6.51 -7.46
N ALA A 709 19.60 5.68 -6.40
CA ALA A 709 19.85 4.25 -6.46
C ALA A 709 18.49 3.50 -6.32
N PHE A 710 17.72 3.48 -7.41
CA PHE A 710 16.36 2.94 -7.41
C PHE A 710 16.28 1.44 -7.20
N LEU A 711 17.19 0.67 -7.82
CA LEU A 711 17.22 -0.79 -7.69
C LEU A 711 17.59 -1.19 -6.26
N THR A 712 18.70 -0.65 -5.76
CA THR A 712 19.18 -0.94 -4.40
C THR A 712 18.14 -0.53 -3.35
N ALA A 713 17.56 0.67 -3.47
CA ALA A 713 16.51 1.12 -2.57
C ALA A 713 15.26 0.22 -2.63
N GLY A 714 14.82 -0.14 -3.84
CA GLY A 714 13.61 -0.92 -4.03
C GLY A 714 13.75 -2.40 -3.67
N GLN A 715 14.96 -2.96 -3.73
CA GLN A 715 15.27 -4.31 -3.22
C GLN A 715 15.36 -4.35 -1.70
N ALA A 716 15.90 -3.30 -1.09
CA ALA A 716 15.99 -3.17 0.37
C ALA A 716 14.65 -2.76 1.01
N PHE A 717 13.68 -2.32 0.20
CA PHE A 717 12.39 -1.86 0.71
C PHE A 717 11.46 -3.04 1.03
N GLU A 718 11.30 -3.31 2.32
CA GLU A 718 10.35 -4.29 2.84
C GLU A 718 9.47 -3.65 3.92
N VAL A 719 8.18 -3.50 3.63
CA VAL A 719 7.21 -2.96 4.60
C VAL A 719 7.07 -3.89 5.80
N ILE A 720 6.92 -5.19 5.52
CA ILE A 720 6.89 -6.26 6.52
C ILE A 720 8.20 -7.00 6.42
N SER A 721 8.99 -7.04 7.48
CA SER A 721 10.21 -7.84 7.51
C SER A 721 9.86 -9.31 7.26
N ASN A 722 10.41 -9.86 6.20
CA ASN A 722 10.38 -11.30 5.93
C ASN A 722 11.36 -11.98 6.90
N ASP A 723 10.98 -12.06 8.19
CA ASP A 723 11.63 -13.01 9.08
C ASP A 723 11.38 -14.40 8.51
N TYR A 724 12.32 -14.94 7.78
CA TYR A 724 12.39 -16.29 7.19
C TYR A 724 11.25 -17.21 7.67
N LYS A 725 10.03 -16.94 7.24
CA LYS A 725 8.85 -17.74 7.56
C LYS A 725 8.60 -18.70 6.41
N VAL A 726 8.62 -19.97 6.72
CA VAL A 726 8.17 -21.00 5.80
C VAL A 726 6.65 -21.10 5.88
N SER A 727 6.01 -21.09 4.72
CA SER A 727 4.55 -21.29 4.61
C SER A 727 4.25 -22.78 4.71
N VAL A 728 3.47 -23.19 5.70
CA VAL A 728 3.09 -24.58 5.95
C VAL A 728 1.58 -24.69 5.85
N VAL A 729 1.10 -25.67 5.08
CA VAL A 729 -0.33 -26.00 4.97
C VAL A 729 -0.75 -26.82 6.18
N VAL A 730 -1.86 -26.45 6.81
CA VAL A 730 -2.45 -27.16 7.95
C VAL A 730 -3.68 -27.94 7.48
N PRO A 731 -3.78 -29.27 7.72
CA PRO A 731 -4.96 -30.07 7.39
C PRO A 731 -6.10 -29.78 8.39
N TYR A 732 -6.61 -28.54 8.35
CA TYR A 732 -7.55 -27.99 9.33
C TYR A 732 -8.93 -28.64 9.30
N ASN A 733 -9.44 -28.91 8.11
CA ASN A 733 -10.74 -29.52 7.87
C ASN A 733 -10.67 -30.52 6.70
N ASP A 734 -11.79 -31.15 6.37
CA ASP A 734 -11.85 -32.18 5.32
C ASP A 734 -11.52 -31.59 3.94
N GLU A 735 -11.96 -30.36 3.63
CA GLU A 735 -11.57 -29.66 2.38
C GLU A 735 -10.06 -29.50 2.24
N ALA A 736 -9.38 -29.08 3.32
CA ALA A 736 -7.92 -28.94 3.30
C ALA A 736 -7.21 -30.29 3.08
N ARG A 737 -7.73 -31.38 3.68
CA ARG A 737 -7.19 -32.74 3.49
C ARG A 737 -7.38 -33.22 2.06
N GLU A 738 -8.58 -33.06 1.48
CA GLU A 738 -8.86 -33.42 0.08
C GLU A 738 -7.97 -32.66 -0.91
N LEU A 739 -7.71 -31.36 -0.66
CA LEU A 739 -6.82 -30.58 -1.50
C LEU A 739 -5.36 -31.04 -1.39
N LEU A 740 -4.91 -31.43 -0.19
CA LEU A 740 -3.57 -32.00 0.01
C LEU A 740 -3.44 -33.36 -0.66
N ASP A 741 -4.45 -34.22 -0.54
CA ASP A 741 -4.48 -35.55 -1.20
C ASP A 741 -4.44 -35.40 -2.73
N LYS A 742 -5.15 -34.41 -3.28
CA LYS A 742 -5.08 -34.10 -4.72
C LYS A 742 -3.70 -33.60 -5.11
N LEU A 743 -3.08 -32.73 -4.31
CA LEU A 743 -1.76 -32.18 -4.60
C LEU A 743 -0.65 -33.24 -4.58
N SER A 744 -0.83 -34.34 -3.85
CA SER A 744 0.11 -35.45 -3.72
C SER A 744 0.06 -36.47 -4.88
N GLN A 745 -0.81 -36.28 -5.88
CA GLN A 745 -0.91 -37.19 -7.04
C GLN A 745 0.25 -36.96 -8.02
N ASP A 746 0.82 -38.03 -8.53
CA ASP A 746 2.06 -38.03 -9.34
C ASP A 746 1.94 -37.35 -10.72
N TYR A 747 0.74 -37.07 -11.23
CA TYR A 747 0.48 -36.53 -12.56
C TYR A 747 -0.57 -35.40 -12.54
N LEU A 748 -0.26 -34.30 -11.89
CA LEU A 748 -1.08 -33.08 -11.94
C LEU A 748 -0.54 -32.10 -12.99
N GLU A 749 -1.41 -31.59 -13.83
CA GLU A 749 -1.07 -30.47 -14.72
C GLU A 749 -0.67 -29.23 -13.90
N ILE A 750 0.30 -28.46 -14.39
CA ILE A 750 0.86 -27.29 -13.70
C ILE A 750 -0.24 -26.28 -13.35
N GLU A 751 -1.23 -26.09 -14.23
CA GLU A 751 -2.37 -25.19 -14.00
C GLU A 751 -3.27 -25.68 -12.87
N GLU A 752 -3.47 -26.99 -12.75
CA GLU A 752 -4.27 -27.58 -11.67
C GLU A 752 -3.52 -27.51 -10.34
N GLN A 753 -2.20 -27.75 -10.34
CA GLN A 753 -1.35 -27.55 -9.16
C GLN A 753 -1.45 -26.10 -8.64
N LYS A 754 -1.35 -25.11 -9.54
CA LYS A 754 -1.49 -23.69 -9.18
C LYS A 754 -2.86 -23.38 -8.57
N LYS A 755 -3.94 -23.95 -9.10
CA LYS A 755 -5.31 -23.78 -8.56
C LYS A 755 -5.43 -24.36 -7.17
N ILE A 756 -4.93 -25.57 -6.95
CA ILE A 756 -4.94 -26.24 -5.63
C ILE A 756 -4.13 -25.44 -4.62
N LEU A 757 -2.89 -25.06 -4.96
CA LEU A 757 -2.03 -24.24 -4.10
C LEU A 757 -2.70 -22.90 -3.70
N LYS A 758 -3.42 -22.28 -4.64
CA LYS A 758 -4.16 -21.06 -4.37
C LYS A 758 -5.30 -21.27 -3.36
N LYS A 759 -6.06 -22.36 -3.48
CA LYS A 759 -7.10 -22.74 -2.50
C LYS A 759 -6.49 -23.06 -1.15
N LEU A 760 -5.33 -23.72 -1.11
CA LEU A 760 -4.60 -24.07 0.11
C LEU A 760 -4.05 -22.84 0.88
N GLN A 761 -3.95 -21.66 0.27
CA GLN A 761 -3.56 -20.43 0.97
C GLN A 761 -4.47 -20.11 2.17
N ARG A 762 -5.75 -20.50 2.15
CA ARG A 762 -6.68 -20.36 3.28
C ARG A 762 -6.29 -21.21 4.49
N TYR A 763 -5.53 -22.26 4.26
CA TYR A 763 -5.10 -23.24 5.26
C TYR A 763 -3.59 -23.13 5.58
N THR A 764 -2.94 -22.05 5.14
CA THR A 764 -1.49 -21.86 5.27
C THR A 764 -1.16 -20.98 6.47
N VAL A 765 -0.11 -21.35 7.20
CA VAL A 765 0.44 -20.61 8.34
C VAL A 765 1.94 -20.38 8.11
N GLY A 766 2.40 -19.16 8.33
CA GLY A 766 3.85 -18.85 8.33
C GLY A 766 4.50 -19.25 9.64
N ILE A 767 5.49 -20.14 9.60
CA ILE A 767 6.29 -20.56 10.76
C ILE A 767 7.77 -20.20 10.56
N SER A 768 8.49 -19.92 11.67
CA SER A 768 9.93 -19.66 11.59
C SER A 768 10.70 -20.95 11.27
N GLU A 769 11.88 -20.84 10.63
CA GLU A 769 12.78 -21.97 10.35
C GLU A 769 13.06 -22.80 11.61
N LYS A 770 13.35 -22.16 12.74
CA LYS A 770 13.55 -22.84 14.04
C LYS A 770 12.35 -23.70 14.47
N ARG A 771 11.14 -23.26 14.12
CA ARG A 771 9.90 -24.00 14.45
C ARG A 771 9.70 -25.15 13.46
N LYS A 772 10.06 -24.95 12.19
CA LYS A 772 10.08 -26.00 11.17
C LYS A 772 11.02 -27.13 11.57
N GLU A 773 12.25 -26.82 11.97
CA GLU A 773 13.23 -27.80 12.46
C GLU A 773 12.70 -28.62 13.66
N LYS A 774 11.96 -27.98 14.57
CA LYS A 774 11.34 -28.68 15.72
C LYS A 774 10.17 -29.60 15.33
N LEU A 775 9.48 -29.31 14.25
CA LEU A 775 8.38 -30.14 13.75
C LEU A 775 8.91 -31.33 12.92
N GLY A 776 10.15 -31.27 12.45
CA GLY A 776 10.82 -32.36 11.74
C GLY A 776 10.05 -32.81 10.50
N ASN A 777 10.04 -34.15 10.24
CA ASN A 777 9.35 -34.75 9.10
C ASN A 777 7.80 -34.79 9.25
N ALA A 778 7.24 -34.14 10.26
CA ALA A 778 5.79 -34.02 10.41
C ALA A 778 5.19 -32.86 9.57
N ILE A 779 6.01 -32.24 8.72
CA ILE A 779 5.60 -31.21 7.77
C ILE A 779 5.71 -31.75 6.35
#